data_8bc8eadc3e7351f49d9b458ad987fa00
#
_entry.id   8bc8eadc3e7351f49d9b458ad987fa00
#
_cell.length_a   1.000
_cell.length_b   1.000
_cell.length_c   1.000
_cell.angle_alpha   90.00
_cell.angle_beta   90.00
_cell.angle_gamma   90.00
#
_symmetry.space_group_name_H-M   'P 1'
#
loop_
_entity.id
_entity.type
_entity.pdbx_description
1 polymer ?
#
loop_
_entity_poly.entity_id
_entity_poly.type
_entity_poly.pdbx_seq_one_letter_code
_entity_poly.pdbx_strand_id
1 'polypeptide(L)'
;MPDPATYRPAPGSIPDEPGVYRFRDPRGRVIYVGKAKSLRSRLNSYFADLSSLAPRTRQMVMTAASVEWTVVSTEVEALQLEYNWIKEFDPRFNIRYRDDKSYPVLAVTLNEEYPRLQVYRGPRRKGVRYFGPYSHAWAIRETLDLLTRVFPARTCSNGVFKRHSQIDRPCLLGYIDKCSAPCVGRVSAEEHRRIVLDFCDFLAGKTDRLIREMQQQMNAAAEELDFERAARLRDNIGAMRRAMEKQTVVFGDGTDADVVAFADDELEAAVQVFHVRGGRVRGQRGWIIEKSGEPGESTHEYLVEQFLTQFYGDQAELDGASDGGGDEATTPIPKEVLVPVLPDTAAELETWLSQLRGSRVSLRVPRRGDKRALAETVKRNAEGALNQHKLKRAGDFTARSAALQSIQDALGLAEAPLRIECVDISHVQGTDVVASLVVFEDGLPRKSDYRHFAIREAAGDGRSDDVASIAEVTRRRFHRHLKDTVKTGDHTTTAATVAAEAAPEGHRAEDPRASGRPARFAYPPNLFVVDGGAPQVNAAQAVLDELGITDVAVIGLAKRLEEVWVPSEPDPVIMPRNSDGLYLLQRVRDEAHRFAISYHRSKRSKRMTASALDSVRGLGEHRRKALVTHFGSVARLKQAGIEEITAVPGIGAATARAVLEALGADVPTAAAVDSDAPTTDIGNDQSRVSG
;
A
#
# COMPACT_ATOMS: atom_id res chain seq x y z
N MET A 1 29.91 23.96 -3.54
CA MET A 1 28.63 24.01 -2.79
C MET A 1 28.70 25.18 -1.82
N PRO A 2 27.62 25.90 -1.53
CA PRO A 2 27.65 26.94 -0.51
C PRO A 2 27.98 26.34 0.85
N ASP A 3 28.83 27.01 1.61
CA ASP A 3 29.13 26.60 2.98
C ASP A 3 27.99 27.07 3.89
N PRO A 4 27.31 26.20 4.65
CA PRO A 4 26.24 26.56 5.58
C PRO A 4 26.64 27.63 6.61
N ALA A 5 27.94 27.71 6.96
CA ALA A 5 28.46 28.74 7.84
C ALA A 5 28.27 30.17 7.27
N THR A 6 28.21 30.32 5.96
CA THR A 6 28.11 31.64 5.29
C THR A 6 26.75 32.31 5.39
N TYR A 7 25.68 31.52 5.55
CA TYR A 7 24.31 32.02 5.65
C TYR A 7 23.65 31.69 7.00
N ARG A 8 24.40 31.14 7.95
CA ARG A 8 23.91 30.92 9.30
C ARG A 8 23.49 32.24 9.94
N PRO A 9 22.25 32.36 10.48
CA PRO A 9 21.83 33.56 11.16
C PRO A 9 22.72 33.88 12.37
N ALA A 10 22.93 35.17 12.61
CA ALA A 10 23.73 35.63 13.73
C ALA A 10 23.16 35.14 15.06
N PRO A 11 23.98 34.76 16.05
CA PRO A 11 23.52 34.35 17.37
C PRO A 11 22.56 35.42 17.96
N GLY A 12 21.37 35.00 18.41
CA GLY A 12 20.35 35.87 18.98
C GLY A 12 19.46 36.61 17.97
N SER A 13 19.70 36.51 16.66
CA SER A 13 18.85 37.14 15.65
C SER A 13 17.52 36.39 15.40
N ILE A 14 17.46 35.09 15.73
CA ILE A 14 16.28 34.27 15.52
C ILE A 14 15.37 34.43 16.74
N PRO A 15 14.08 34.87 16.54
CA PRO A 15 13.11 35.00 17.61
C PRO A 15 12.69 33.65 18.18
N ASP A 16 12.18 33.63 19.42
CA ASP A 16 11.70 32.40 20.08
C ASP A 16 10.18 32.27 20.03
N GLU A 17 9.58 32.84 19.02
CA GLU A 17 8.15 32.80 18.74
C GLU A 17 7.82 31.76 17.68
N PRO A 18 6.52 31.39 17.54
CA PRO A 18 6.04 30.58 16.44
C PRO A 18 6.24 31.26 15.10
N GLY A 19 6.52 30.48 14.06
CA GLY A 19 6.69 31.05 12.74
C GLY A 19 6.91 30.02 11.66
N VAL A 20 7.04 30.54 10.44
CA VAL A 20 7.33 29.78 9.23
C VAL A 20 8.66 30.27 8.65
N TYR A 21 9.46 29.34 8.19
CA TYR A 21 10.77 29.62 7.62
C TYR A 21 10.93 28.97 6.25
N ARG A 22 11.80 29.51 5.42
CA ARG A 22 12.11 29.02 4.08
C ARG A 22 13.58 29.11 3.78
N PHE A 23 14.10 28.05 3.15
CA PHE A 23 15.46 28.01 2.62
C PHE A 23 15.43 28.31 1.13
N ARG A 24 16.40 29.13 0.67
CA ARG A 24 16.57 29.47 -0.74
C ARG A 24 17.91 28.99 -1.27
N ASP A 25 17.93 28.57 -2.52
CA ASP A 25 19.17 28.24 -3.24
C ASP A 25 19.90 29.53 -3.71
N PRO A 26 21.14 29.41 -4.26
CA PRO A 26 21.90 30.57 -4.78
C PRO A 26 21.19 31.33 -5.90
N ARG A 27 20.17 30.75 -6.53
CA ARG A 27 19.36 31.40 -7.56
C ARG A 27 18.11 32.08 -6.97
N GLY A 28 17.98 32.12 -5.65
CA GLY A 28 16.84 32.74 -4.93
C GLY A 28 15.56 31.89 -4.93
N ARG A 29 15.59 30.67 -5.46
CA ARG A 29 14.40 29.78 -5.46
C ARG A 29 14.21 29.18 -4.07
N VAL A 30 12.98 29.13 -3.58
CA VAL A 30 12.62 28.46 -2.35
C VAL A 30 12.72 26.95 -2.57
N ILE A 31 13.53 26.28 -1.76
CA ILE A 31 13.80 24.84 -1.86
C ILE A 31 13.19 24.04 -0.74
N TYR A 32 12.89 24.68 0.40
CA TYR A 32 12.22 24.08 1.53
C TYR A 32 11.43 25.12 2.33
N VAL A 33 10.28 24.73 2.84
CA VAL A 33 9.44 25.51 3.76
C VAL A 33 9.12 24.64 4.98
N GLY A 34 9.16 25.23 6.16
CA GLY A 34 8.79 24.55 7.39
C GLY A 34 8.24 25.51 8.43
N LYS A 35 7.46 24.99 9.38
CA LYS A 35 6.95 25.73 10.53
C LYS A 35 7.69 25.35 11.81
N ALA A 36 7.60 26.19 12.82
CA ALA A 36 8.16 25.93 14.14
C ALA A 36 7.30 26.56 15.24
N LYS A 37 7.19 25.89 16.39
CA LYS A 37 6.66 26.46 17.65
C LYS A 37 7.65 27.47 18.23
N SER A 38 8.95 27.22 18.07
CA SER A 38 10.07 28.09 18.36
C SER A 38 11.00 28.12 17.16
N LEU A 39 11.01 29.23 16.43
CA LEU A 39 11.90 29.44 15.29
C LEU A 39 13.36 29.28 15.68
N ARG A 40 13.74 29.78 16.86
CA ARG A 40 15.12 29.69 17.38
C ARG A 40 15.56 28.25 17.55
N SER A 41 14.77 27.44 18.22
CA SER A 41 15.09 26.04 18.46
C SER A 41 15.19 25.27 17.14
N ARG A 42 14.21 25.43 16.26
CA ARG A 42 14.13 24.70 15.00
C ARG A 42 15.23 25.10 14.02
N LEU A 43 15.46 26.39 13.80
CA LEU A 43 16.49 26.84 12.86
C LEU A 43 17.89 26.52 13.36
N ASN A 44 18.17 26.60 14.67
CA ASN A 44 19.45 26.19 15.20
C ASN A 44 19.75 24.69 14.98
N SER A 45 18.74 23.84 14.95
CA SER A 45 18.93 22.40 14.70
C SER A 45 19.50 22.10 13.30
N TYR A 46 19.21 22.93 12.29
CA TYR A 46 19.77 22.78 10.95
C TYR A 46 21.25 23.18 10.83
N PHE A 47 21.73 24.04 11.74
CA PHE A 47 23.11 24.50 11.80
C PHE A 47 23.92 23.82 12.94
N ALA A 48 23.41 22.76 13.50
CA ALA A 48 24.15 21.86 14.37
C ALA A 48 25.23 21.10 13.57
N ASP A 49 25.87 20.13 14.18
CA ASP A 49 26.82 19.29 13.46
C ASP A 49 26.19 18.65 12.22
N LEU A 50 26.70 18.98 11.03
CA LEU A 50 26.23 18.45 9.75
C LEU A 50 26.26 16.93 9.66
N SER A 51 27.18 16.29 10.40
CA SER A 51 27.27 14.82 10.45
C SER A 51 26.10 14.20 11.19
N SER A 52 25.43 14.95 12.08
CA SER A 52 24.26 14.49 12.83
C SER A 52 22.94 14.66 12.07
N LEU A 53 22.95 15.46 10.99
CA LEU A 53 21.77 15.67 10.18
C LEU A 53 21.46 14.49 9.26
N ALA A 54 20.17 14.24 9.02
CA ALA A 54 19.76 13.29 7.99
C ALA A 54 20.32 13.70 6.62
N PRO A 55 20.67 12.77 5.73
CA PRO A 55 21.32 13.06 4.45
C PRO A 55 20.56 14.08 3.59
N ARG A 56 19.25 13.99 3.53
CA ARG A 56 18.38 14.92 2.77
C ARG A 56 18.40 16.32 3.38
N THR A 57 18.31 16.43 4.72
CA THR A 57 18.43 17.71 5.42
C THR A 57 19.80 18.30 5.22
N ARG A 58 20.86 17.51 5.36
CA ARG A 58 22.23 17.93 5.05
C ARG A 58 22.33 18.42 3.61
N GLN A 59 21.81 17.68 2.64
CA GLN A 59 21.78 18.08 1.24
C GLN A 59 20.97 19.38 1.04
N MET A 60 19.83 19.51 1.70
CA MET A 60 19.02 20.75 1.66
C MET A 60 19.82 21.92 2.21
N VAL A 61 20.40 21.79 3.40
CA VAL A 61 21.24 22.81 4.04
C VAL A 61 22.46 23.16 3.18
N MET A 62 23.16 22.18 2.61
CA MET A 62 24.30 22.41 1.72
C MET A 62 23.91 22.97 0.34
N THR A 63 22.65 22.84 -0.07
CA THR A 63 22.15 23.44 -1.32
C THR A 63 21.64 24.87 -1.09
N ALA A 64 21.23 25.19 0.12
CA ALA A 64 20.71 26.51 0.46
C ALA A 64 21.84 27.55 0.47
N ALA A 65 21.45 28.81 0.20
CA ALA A 65 22.32 29.98 0.28
C ALA A 65 21.78 31.03 1.25
N SER A 66 20.51 30.92 1.67
CA SER A 66 19.92 31.79 2.67
C SER A 66 18.74 31.12 3.37
N VAL A 67 18.44 31.60 4.56
CA VAL A 67 17.24 31.23 5.31
C VAL A 67 16.53 32.50 5.75
N GLU A 68 15.20 32.52 5.57
CA GLU A 68 14.30 33.61 5.94
C GLU A 68 13.19 33.05 6.82
N TRP A 69 12.63 33.87 7.70
CA TRP A 69 11.51 33.47 8.54
C TRP A 69 10.51 34.61 8.72
N THR A 70 9.28 34.21 9.03
CA THR A 70 8.19 35.13 9.38
C THR A 70 7.60 34.68 10.71
N VAL A 71 7.55 35.58 11.69
CA VAL A 71 6.90 35.35 12.98
C VAL A 71 5.40 35.46 12.80
N VAL A 72 4.65 34.59 13.44
CA VAL A 72 3.19 34.62 13.52
C VAL A 72 2.71 34.61 14.97
N SER A 73 1.45 34.96 15.17
CA SER A 73 0.91 35.08 16.53
C SER A 73 0.47 33.74 17.11
N THR A 74 0.11 32.77 16.25
CA THR A 74 -0.42 31.47 16.66
C THR A 74 0.14 30.34 15.83
N GLU A 75 0.15 29.11 16.38
CA GLU A 75 0.53 27.90 15.66
C GLU A 75 -0.42 27.59 14.48
N VAL A 76 -1.69 28.00 14.58
CA VAL A 76 -2.67 27.87 13.49
C VAL A 76 -2.30 28.76 12.31
N GLU A 77 -1.88 30.01 12.59
CA GLU A 77 -1.35 30.90 11.53
C GLU A 77 -0.08 30.33 10.89
N ALA A 78 0.81 29.72 11.70
CA ALA A 78 2.00 29.05 11.17
C ALA A 78 1.62 27.91 10.22
N LEU A 79 0.62 27.10 10.56
CA LEU A 79 0.13 26.00 9.74
C LEU A 79 -0.43 26.51 8.37
N GLN A 80 -1.26 27.58 8.42
CA GLN A 80 -1.84 28.17 7.23
C GLN A 80 -0.76 28.81 6.33
N LEU A 81 0.19 29.52 6.92
CA LEU A 81 1.26 30.18 6.18
C LEU A 81 2.23 29.16 5.54
N GLU A 82 2.57 28.09 6.26
CA GLU A 82 3.35 26.96 5.72
C GLU A 82 2.68 26.34 4.50
N TYR A 83 1.39 26.01 4.61
CA TYR A 83 0.61 25.48 3.50
C TYR A 83 0.63 26.42 2.28
N ASN A 84 0.36 27.72 2.48
CA ASN A 84 0.34 28.69 1.42
C ASN A 84 1.71 28.82 0.72
N TRP A 85 2.81 28.83 1.49
CA TRP A 85 4.15 28.91 0.93
C TRP A 85 4.58 27.62 0.22
N ILE A 86 4.23 26.44 0.73
CA ILE A 86 4.49 25.17 0.02
C ILE A 86 3.80 25.16 -1.32
N LYS A 87 2.58 25.65 -1.39
CA LYS A 87 1.81 25.75 -2.61
C LYS A 87 2.34 26.80 -3.60
N GLU A 88 2.67 27.99 -3.10
CA GLU A 88 3.17 29.11 -3.90
C GLU A 88 4.54 28.80 -4.53
N PHE A 89 5.47 28.26 -3.71
CA PHE A 89 6.86 28.10 -4.13
C PHE A 89 7.17 26.71 -4.66
N ASP A 90 6.30 25.72 -4.45
CA ASP A 90 6.48 24.35 -4.88
C ASP A 90 7.88 23.76 -4.55
N PRO A 91 8.33 23.83 -3.26
CA PRO A 91 9.71 23.56 -2.89
C PRO A 91 10.05 22.08 -3.00
N ARG A 92 11.19 21.77 -3.60
CA ARG A 92 11.60 20.38 -3.95
C ARG A 92 11.91 19.46 -2.77
N PHE A 93 12.18 20.03 -1.60
CA PHE A 93 12.48 19.23 -0.40
C PHE A 93 11.26 19.00 0.49
N ASN A 94 10.10 19.60 0.21
CA ASN A 94 8.85 19.28 0.91
C ASN A 94 8.18 18.02 0.35
N ILE A 95 7.39 17.34 1.20
CA ILE A 95 6.54 16.23 0.78
C ILE A 95 5.37 16.77 -0.04
N ARG A 96 5.04 16.07 -1.14
CA ARG A 96 3.93 16.41 -2.01
C ARG A 96 2.97 15.24 -2.13
N TYR A 97 1.70 15.52 -1.94
CA TYR A 97 0.62 14.60 -2.22
C TYR A 97 0.14 14.86 -3.66
N ARG A 98 0.72 14.16 -4.63
CA ARG A 98 0.31 14.27 -6.03
C ARG A 98 -0.92 13.42 -6.26
N ASP A 99 -2.02 14.06 -6.69
CA ASP A 99 -3.21 13.35 -7.17
C ASP A 99 -3.00 13.00 -8.66
N ASP A 100 -2.51 11.80 -8.94
CA ASP A 100 -2.30 11.31 -10.31
C ASP A 100 -3.61 11.12 -11.09
N LYS A 101 -4.78 11.21 -10.43
CA LYS A 101 -6.08 10.93 -11.03
C LYS A 101 -7.10 12.00 -10.65
N SER A 102 -7.52 12.81 -11.61
CA SER A 102 -8.75 13.59 -11.46
C SER A 102 -9.96 12.67 -11.41
N TYR A 103 -10.48 12.41 -10.20
CA TYR A 103 -11.67 11.60 -10.03
C TYR A 103 -12.89 12.29 -10.61
N PRO A 104 -13.76 11.58 -11.36
CA PRO A 104 -14.99 12.16 -11.85
C PRO A 104 -15.96 12.45 -10.70
N VAL A 105 -16.66 13.54 -10.81
CA VAL A 105 -17.75 13.94 -9.92
C VAL A 105 -19.04 14.04 -10.70
N LEU A 106 -20.17 13.86 -10.02
CA LEU A 106 -21.48 14.21 -10.58
C LEU A 106 -21.71 15.69 -10.29
N ALA A 107 -21.84 16.49 -11.35
CA ALA A 107 -22.14 17.91 -11.26
C ALA A 107 -23.61 18.17 -11.60
N VAL A 108 -24.27 18.98 -10.76
CA VAL A 108 -25.65 19.44 -10.91
C VAL A 108 -25.64 20.95 -11.13
N THR A 109 -26.02 21.41 -12.32
CA THR A 109 -25.91 22.81 -12.73
C THR A 109 -27.08 23.65 -12.21
N LEU A 110 -27.11 23.94 -10.90
CA LEU A 110 -28.20 24.72 -10.30
C LEU A 110 -28.25 26.19 -10.75
N ASN A 111 -27.21 26.68 -11.39
CA ASN A 111 -27.13 28.00 -12.00
C ASN A 111 -27.80 28.10 -13.39
N GLU A 112 -28.25 26.98 -13.97
CA GLU A 112 -29.01 26.96 -15.20
C GLU A 112 -30.52 27.08 -14.91
N GLU A 113 -31.30 27.67 -15.83
CA GLU A 113 -32.76 27.75 -15.75
C GLU A 113 -33.39 26.37 -15.60
N TYR A 114 -32.90 25.44 -16.43
CA TYR A 114 -33.24 24.00 -16.34
C TYR A 114 -31.97 23.24 -15.91
N PRO A 115 -31.74 22.99 -14.61
CA PRO A 115 -30.57 22.30 -14.14
C PRO A 115 -30.39 20.92 -14.78
N ARG A 116 -29.14 20.52 -14.99
CA ARG A 116 -28.81 19.18 -15.56
C ARG A 116 -27.81 18.41 -14.70
N LEU A 117 -27.85 17.11 -14.86
CA LEU A 117 -26.92 16.17 -14.25
C LEU A 117 -25.85 15.80 -15.27
N GLN A 118 -24.57 15.90 -14.91
CA GLN A 118 -23.47 15.56 -15.80
C GLN A 118 -22.27 14.97 -15.05
N VAL A 119 -21.54 14.06 -15.72
CA VAL A 119 -20.23 13.65 -15.28
C VAL A 119 -19.26 14.79 -15.54
N TYR A 120 -18.51 15.18 -14.53
CA TYR A 120 -17.61 16.31 -14.62
C TYR A 120 -16.20 15.98 -14.08
N ARG A 121 -15.21 16.57 -14.70
CA ARG A 121 -13.81 16.58 -14.24
C ARG A 121 -13.27 17.99 -14.49
N GLY A 122 -12.69 18.58 -13.50
CA GLY A 122 -12.09 19.90 -13.59
C GLY A 122 -12.41 20.79 -12.39
N PRO A 123 -12.03 22.07 -12.42
CA PRO A 123 -12.24 23.01 -11.32
C PRO A 123 -13.74 23.23 -11.08
N ARG A 124 -14.11 23.43 -9.83
CA ARG A 124 -15.50 23.69 -9.43
C ARG A 124 -15.98 25.04 -9.99
N ARG A 125 -17.25 25.12 -10.31
CA ARG A 125 -17.89 26.31 -10.88
C ARG A 125 -18.96 26.84 -9.94
N LYS A 126 -19.10 28.16 -9.88
CA LYS A 126 -20.13 28.83 -9.07
C LYS A 126 -21.54 28.39 -9.48
N GLY A 127 -22.39 28.12 -8.48
CA GLY A 127 -23.79 27.72 -8.68
C GLY A 127 -23.96 26.27 -9.20
N VAL A 128 -22.94 25.45 -9.15
CA VAL A 128 -22.96 24.01 -9.49
C VAL A 128 -22.74 23.20 -8.23
N ARG A 129 -23.63 22.26 -7.94
CA ARG A 129 -23.49 21.33 -6.81
C ARG A 129 -22.79 20.06 -7.26
N TYR A 130 -21.85 19.57 -6.45
CA TYR A 130 -21.01 18.42 -6.80
C TYR A 130 -21.20 17.28 -5.81
N PHE A 131 -21.31 16.04 -6.33
CA PHE A 131 -21.40 14.82 -5.54
C PHE A 131 -20.28 13.85 -5.94
N GLY A 132 -19.71 13.17 -4.99
CA GLY A 132 -18.56 12.28 -5.16
C GLY A 132 -17.40 12.71 -4.27
N PRO A 133 -16.16 12.29 -4.56
CA PRO A 133 -15.68 11.70 -5.82
C PRO A 133 -16.10 10.26 -6.05
N TYR A 134 -16.24 9.85 -7.32
CA TYR A 134 -16.52 8.48 -7.71
C TYR A 134 -15.25 7.82 -8.25
N SER A 135 -15.11 6.51 -8.06
CA SER A 135 -13.95 5.76 -8.54
C SER A 135 -13.76 5.85 -10.06
N HIS A 136 -14.87 5.89 -10.82
CA HIS A 136 -14.85 5.99 -12.28
C HIS A 136 -16.17 6.55 -12.83
N ALA A 137 -16.12 7.14 -14.03
CA ALA A 137 -17.26 7.79 -14.66
C ALA A 137 -18.45 6.84 -14.94
N TRP A 138 -18.17 5.54 -15.07
CA TRP A 138 -19.21 4.53 -15.27
C TRP A 138 -20.10 4.39 -14.03
N ALA A 139 -19.54 4.44 -12.83
CA ALA A 139 -20.31 4.39 -11.58
C ALA A 139 -21.32 5.55 -11.47
N ILE A 140 -20.94 6.75 -11.93
CA ILE A 140 -21.87 7.89 -12.00
C ILE A 140 -23.00 7.61 -12.99
N ARG A 141 -22.68 7.09 -14.18
CA ARG A 141 -23.69 6.79 -15.21
C ARG A 141 -24.67 5.73 -14.75
N GLU A 142 -24.22 4.69 -14.07
CA GLU A 142 -25.07 3.66 -13.48
C GLU A 142 -25.99 4.25 -12.41
N THR A 143 -25.47 5.10 -11.53
CA THR A 143 -26.26 5.83 -10.53
C THR A 143 -27.31 6.72 -11.20
N LEU A 144 -26.95 7.45 -12.24
CA LEU A 144 -27.88 8.29 -12.99
C LEU A 144 -28.94 7.45 -13.69
N ASP A 145 -28.57 6.33 -14.33
CA ASP A 145 -29.54 5.47 -15.04
C ASP A 145 -30.60 4.89 -14.10
N LEU A 146 -30.19 4.56 -12.87
CA LEU A 146 -31.07 4.06 -11.83
C LEU A 146 -32.00 5.17 -11.28
N LEU A 147 -31.39 6.32 -10.93
CA LEU A 147 -32.10 7.39 -10.22
C LEU A 147 -32.96 8.29 -11.14
N THR A 148 -32.63 8.43 -12.43
CA THR A 148 -33.44 9.21 -13.36
C THR A 148 -34.82 8.59 -13.62
N ARG A 149 -35.09 7.32 -13.27
CA ARG A 149 -36.41 6.73 -13.25
C ARG A 149 -37.30 7.31 -12.14
N VAL A 150 -36.70 7.65 -11.02
CA VAL A 150 -37.37 8.21 -9.84
C VAL A 150 -37.40 9.74 -9.91
N PHE A 151 -36.29 10.34 -10.29
CA PHE A 151 -36.10 11.78 -10.45
C PHE A 151 -35.81 12.06 -11.94
N PRO A 152 -36.80 12.30 -12.78
CA PRO A 152 -36.59 12.43 -14.22
C PRO A 152 -35.97 13.77 -14.59
N ALA A 153 -34.75 14.01 -14.09
CA ALA A 153 -33.96 15.19 -14.36
C ALA A 153 -33.21 15.07 -15.71
N ARG A 154 -33.01 16.19 -16.38
CA ARG A 154 -32.29 16.17 -17.65
C ARG A 154 -30.80 15.89 -17.47
N THR A 155 -30.22 15.12 -18.42
CA THR A 155 -28.79 14.83 -18.50
C THR A 155 -28.17 15.36 -19.81
N CYS A 156 -28.98 15.84 -20.74
CA CYS A 156 -28.55 16.29 -22.06
C CYS A 156 -27.76 17.60 -22.02
N SER A 157 -26.89 17.83 -23.02
CA SER A 157 -26.20 19.09 -23.21
C SER A 157 -27.16 20.21 -23.65
N ASN A 158 -26.75 21.48 -23.47
CA ASN A 158 -27.58 22.61 -23.88
C ASN A 158 -27.83 22.65 -25.40
N GLY A 159 -26.91 22.13 -26.23
CA GLY A 159 -27.11 22.00 -27.66
C GLY A 159 -28.22 21.00 -28.01
N VAL A 160 -28.22 19.84 -27.34
CA VAL A 160 -29.29 18.83 -27.50
C VAL A 160 -30.63 19.38 -26.99
N PHE A 161 -30.65 20.07 -25.86
CA PHE A 161 -31.82 20.72 -25.31
C PHE A 161 -32.45 21.69 -26.32
N LYS A 162 -31.68 22.65 -26.84
CA LYS A 162 -32.15 23.63 -27.85
C LYS A 162 -32.65 22.96 -29.11
N ARG A 163 -31.97 21.94 -29.62
CA ARG A 163 -32.43 21.20 -30.81
C ARG A 163 -33.83 20.58 -30.60
N HIS A 164 -34.02 19.91 -29.46
CA HIS A 164 -35.33 19.26 -29.17
C HIS A 164 -36.43 20.30 -28.89
N SER A 165 -36.12 21.45 -28.33
CA SER A 165 -37.04 22.57 -28.20
C SER A 165 -37.49 23.10 -29.57
N GLN A 166 -36.55 23.22 -30.54
CA GLN A 166 -36.86 23.73 -31.89
C GLN A 166 -37.75 22.78 -32.72
N ILE A 167 -37.53 21.46 -32.56
CA ILE A 167 -38.34 20.46 -33.32
C ILE A 167 -39.60 20.05 -32.59
N ASP A 168 -39.89 20.62 -31.41
CA ASP A 168 -41.00 20.32 -30.53
C ASP A 168 -41.25 18.81 -30.29
N ARG A 169 -40.15 18.05 -30.17
CA ARG A 169 -40.18 16.61 -29.92
C ARG A 169 -39.15 16.25 -28.85
N PRO A 170 -39.59 15.54 -27.78
CA PRO A 170 -38.65 15.11 -26.73
C PRO A 170 -37.67 14.06 -27.28
N CYS A 171 -36.49 13.96 -26.64
CA CYS A 171 -35.55 12.89 -26.92
C CYS A 171 -36.04 11.54 -26.34
N LEU A 172 -35.33 10.44 -26.64
CA LEU A 172 -35.67 9.12 -26.14
C LEU A 172 -35.88 9.08 -24.62
N LEU A 173 -35.06 9.79 -23.83
CA LEU A 173 -35.18 9.83 -22.36
C LEU A 173 -36.55 10.45 -21.93
N GLY A 174 -37.07 11.40 -22.68
CA GLY A 174 -38.40 11.97 -22.43
C GLY A 174 -39.56 11.03 -22.84
N TYR A 175 -39.34 10.12 -23.78
CA TYR A 175 -40.31 9.09 -24.13
C TYR A 175 -40.37 7.91 -23.16
N ILE A 176 -39.24 7.59 -22.52
CA ILE A 176 -39.15 6.47 -21.56
C ILE A 176 -39.18 6.97 -20.10
N ASP A 177 -39.69 8.17 -19.86
CA ASP A 177 -39.89 8.82 -18.55
C ASP A 177 -38.62 8.93 -17.66
N LYS A 178 -37.45 8.84 -18.26
CA LYS A 178 -36.17 9.13 -17.58
C LYS A 178 -35.79 10.61 -17.60
N CYS A 179 -36.57 11.45 -18.25
CA CYS A 179 -36.44 12.90 -18.27
C CYS A 179 -37.88 13.51 -18.35
N SER A 180 -38.13 14.50 -17.52
CA SER A 180 -39.40 15.25 -17.51
C SER A 180 -39.66 16.07 -18.77
N ALA A 181 -38.74 16.01 -19.75
CA ALA A 181 -38.82 16.69 -21.05
C ALA A 181 -39.12 18.20 -20.98
N PRO A 182 -38.37 18.99 -20.19
CA PRO A 182 -38.58 20.43 -20.07
C PRO A 182 -38.30 21.17 -21.40
N CYS A 183 -37.51 20.56 -22.31
CA CYS A 183 -37.22 21.12 -23.64
C CYS A 183 -38.46 21.31 -24.53
N VAL A 184 -39.55 20.59 -24.28
CA VAL A 184 -40.84 20.69 -25.00
C VAL A 184 -41.96 21.15 -24.07
N GLY A 185 -41.64 21.80 -22.94
CA GLY A 185 -42.63 22.39 -22.03
C GLY A 185 -43.52 21.41 -21.27
N ARG A 186 -43.14 20.11 -21.18
CA ARG A 186 -43.91 19.15 -20.39
C ARG A 186 -43.96 19.47 -18.90
N VAL A 187 -42.92 20.14 -18.39
CA VAL A 187 -42.83 20.68 -17.03
C VAL A 187 -42.28 22.09 -17.07
N SER A 188 -42.67 22.90 -16.10
CA SER A 188 -42.12 24.25 -15.91
C SER A 188 -40.67 24.21 -15.39
N ALA A 189 -40.00 25.34 -15.45
CA ALA A 189 -38.64 25.48 -14.90
C ALA A 189 -38.60 25.20 -13.38
N GLU A 190 -39.66 25.65 -12.65
CA GLU A 190 -39.77 25.44 -11.21
C GLU A 190 -40.00 23.97 -10.86
N GLU A 191 -40.89 23.28 -11.60
CA GLU A 191 -41.13 21.84 -11.41
C GLU A 191 -39.86 21.01 -11.70
N HIS A 192 -39.18 21.32 -12.81
CA HIS A 192 -37.94 20.65 -13.14
C HIS A 192 -36.86 20.88 -12.08
N ARG A 193 -36.73 22.12 -11.58
CA ARG A 193 -35.80 22.46 -10.50
C ARG A 193 -36.13 21.70 -9.23
N ARG A 194 -37.39 21.51 -8.86
CA ARG A 194 -37.82 20.72 -7.70
C ARG A 194 -37.40 19.26 -7.84
N ILE A 195 -37.62 18.63 -8.98
CA ILE A 195 -37.13 17.26 -9.28
C ILE A 195 -35.62 17.15 -9.07
N VAL A 196 -34.85 18.15 -9.52
CA VAL A 196 -33.39 18.15 -9.37
C VAL A 196 -32.96 18.39 -7.92
N LEU A 197 -33.69 19.20 -7.15
CA LEU A 197 -33.41 19.41 -5.73
C LEU A 197 -33.72 18.14 -4.90
N ASP A 198 -34.82 17.44 -5.19
CA ASP A 198 -35.17 16.15 -4.56
C ASP A 198 -34.09 15.09 -4.86
N PHE A 199 -33.58 15.07 -6.09
CA PHE A 199 -32.41 14.24 -6.45
C PHE A 199 -31.17 14.62 -5.63
N CYS A 200 -30.89 15.90 -5.46
CA CYS A 200 -29.78 16.38 -4.64
C CYS A 200 -29.95 16.00 -3.16
N ASP A 201 -31.17 16.12 -2.62
CA ASP A 201 -31.50 15.75 -1.24
C ASP A 201 -31.35 14.24 -1.01
N PHE A 202 -31.76 13.43 -1.99
CA PHE A 202 -31.53 11.99 -1.97
C PHE A 202 -30.03 11.65 -1.90
N LEU A 203 -29.21 12.26 -2.76
CA LEU A 203 -27.75 12.06 -2.75
C LEU A 203 -27.08 12.64 -1.50
N ALA A 204 -27.64 13.68 -0.89
CA ALA A 204 -27.16 14.24 0.38
C ALA A 204 -27.53 13.36 1.60
N GLY A 205 -28.31 12.28 1.42
CA GLY A 205 -28.67 11.35 2.49
C GLY A 205 -30.02 11.62 3.16
N LYS A 206 -30.76 12.63 2.73
CA LYS A 206 -32.13 12.93 3.26
C LYS A 206 -33.19 11.95 2.71
N THR A 207 -32.82 10.67 2.62
CA THR A 207 -33.59 9.62 1.92
C THR A 207 -34.86 9.22 2.64
N ASP A 208 -34.85 9.20 3.99
CA ASP A 208 -35.98 8.71 4.78
C ASP A 208 -37.20 9.63 4.67
N ARG A 209 -36.97 10.95 4.50
CA ARG A 209 -38.06 11.90 4.26
C ARG A 209 -38.72 11.60 2.91
N LEU A 210 -37.93 11.52 1.86
CA LEU A 210 -38.43 11.28 0.50
C LEU A 210 -39.19 9.94 0.36
N ILE A 211 -38.66 8.88 0.99
CA ILE A 211 -39.31 7.57 1.01
C ILE A 211 -40.65 7.63 1.74
N ARG A 212 -40.73 8.32 2.89
CA ARG A 212 -41.99 8.48 3.65
C ARG A 212 -43.04 9.28 2.85
N GLU A 213 -42.62 10.37 2.22
CA GLU A 213 -43.50 11.18 1.38
C GLU A 213 -44.03 10.38 0.20
N MET A 214 -43.17 9.62 -0.50
CA MET A 214 -43.62 8.72 -1.58
C MET A 214 -44.52 7.58 -1.09
N GLN A 215 -44.25 7.04 0.11
CA GLN A 215 -45.10 6.01 0.73
C GLN A 215 -46.52 6.54 1.02
N GLN A 216 -46.61 7.78 1.53
CA GLN A 216 -47.88 8.45 1.76
C GLN A 216 -48.66 8.69 0.45
N GLN A 217 -47.97 9.19 -0.58
CA GLN A 217 -48.56 9.38 -1.91
C GLN A 217 -49.03 8.06 -2.55
N MET A 218 -48.24 6.98 -2.34
CA MET A 218 -48.60 5.65 -2.83
C MET A 218 -49.91 5.14 -2.17
N ASN A 219 -49.99 5.31 -0.83
CA ASN A 219 -51.18 4.90 -0.10
C ASN A 219 -52.42 5.74 -0.51
N ALA A 220 -52.26 7.07 -0.64
CA ALA A 220 -53.33 7.94 -1.10
C ALA A 220 -53.83 7.57 -2.52
N ALA A 221 -52.88 7.31 -3.45
CA ALA A 221 -53.24 6.85 -4.79
C ALA A 221 -53.98 5.50 -4.78
N ALA A 222 -53.62 4.60 -3.87
CA ALA A 222 -54.31 3.31 -3.70
C ALA A 222 -55.73 3.49 -3.13
N GLU A 223 -55.96 4.44 -2.19
CA GLU A 223 -57.25 4.80 -1.64
C GLU A 223 -58.16 5.44 -2.70
N GLU A 224 -57.57 6.24 -3.61
CA GLU A 224 -58.25 6.83 -4.77
C GLU A 224 -58.49 5.82 -5.91
N LEU A 225 -58.11 4.54 -5.74
CA LEU A 225 -58.16 3.46 -6.73
C LEU A 225 -57.32 3.72 -8.00
N ASP A 226 -56.36 4.67 -7.94
CA ASP A 226 -55.35 4.89 -8.99
C ASP A 226 -54.19 3.90 -8.83
N PHE A 227 -54.47 2.65 -9.19
CA PHE A 227 -53.50 1.55 -9.02
C PHE A 227 -52.25 1.70 -9.91
N GLU A 228 -52.35 2.37 -11.06
CA GLU A 228 -51.20 2.61 -11.93
C GLU A 228 -50.23 3.61 -11.28
N ARG A 229 -50.74 4.66 -10.68
CA ARG A 229 -49.95 5.63 -9.94
C ARG A 229 -49.34 5.00 -8.67
N ALA A 230 -50.13 4.22 -7.93
CA ALA A 230 -49.65 3.50 -6.76
C ALA A 230 -48.52 2.51 -7.12
N ALA A 231 -48.68 1.75 -8.23
CA ALA A 231 -47.65 0.83 -8.71
C ALA A 231 -46.34 1.56 -9.12
N ARG A 232 -46.43 2.69 -9.82
CA ARG A 232 -45.30 3.52 -10.18
C ARG A 232 -44.55 4.02 -8.93
N LEU A 233 -45.23 4.51 -7.91
CA LEU A 233 -44.66 4.99 -6.66
C LEU A 233 -44.01 3.83 -5.89
N ARG A 234 -44.64 2.65 -5.84
CA ARG A 234 -44.02 1.44 -5.26
C ARG A 234 -42.69 1.09 -5.94
N ASP A 235 -42.70 1.10 -7.28
CA ASP A 235 -41.51 0.75 -8.07
C ASP A 235 -40.41 1.79 -7.91
N ASN A 236 -40.75 3.08 -7.77
CA ASN A 236 -39.84 4.16 -7.46
C ASN A 236 -39.21 3.99 -6.06
N ILE A 237 -39.98 3.67 -5.03
CA ILE A 237 -39.50 3.36 -3.68
C ILE A 237 -38.56 2.16 -3.74
N GLY A 238 -38.89 1.11 -4.50
CA GLY A 238 -38.03 -0.04 -4.72
C GLY A 238 -36.72 0.32 -5.42
N ALA A 239 -36.73 1.22 -6.41
CA ALA A 239 -35.53 1.70 -7.09
C ALA A 239 -34.63 2.52 -6.15
N MET A 240 -35.24 3.40 -5.31
CA MET A 240 -34.50 4.15 -4.29
C MET A 240 -33.81 3.21 -3.27
N ARG A 241 -34.55 2.20 -2.76
CA ARG A 241 -33.98 1.21 -1.84
C ARG A 241 -32.80 0.45 -2.46
N ARG A 242 -32.94 -0.03 -3.71
CA ARG A 242 -31.83 -0.69 -4.43
C ARG A 242 -30.63 0.23 -4.65
N ALA A 243 -30.87 1.52 -4.93
CA ALA A 243 -29.77 2.50 -5.03
C ALA A 243 -29.05 2.68 -3.69
N MET A 244 -29.79 2.57 -2.58
CA MET A 244 -29.23 2.63 -1.22
C MET A 244 -28.49 1.34 -0.84
N GLU A 245 -28.98 0.16 -1.25
CA GLU A 245 -28.33 -1.14 -0.97
C GLU A 245 -26.95 -1.27 -1.62
N LYS A 246 -26.76 -0.65 -2.78
CA LYS A 246 -25.44 -0.59 -3.43
C LYS A 246 -24.43 0.29 -2.66
N GLN A 247 -24.88 1.13 -1.74
CA GLN A 247 -24.05 1.94 -0.87
C GLN A 247 -23.92 1.25 0.49
N THR A 248 -22.72 0.75 0.81
CA THR A 248 -22.47 0.07 2.08
C THR A 248 -22.80 0.99 3.24
N VAL A 249 -23.78 0.62 4.06
CA VAL A 249 -24.05 1.27 5.36
C VAL A 249 -22.93 0.83 6.32
N VAL A 250 -22.22 1.80 6.87
CA VAL A 250 -21.07 1.54 7.75
C VAL A 250 -21.38 1.96 9.18
N PHE A 251 -22.15 3.07 9.33
CA PHE A 251 -22.54 3.60 10.63
C PHE A 251 -24.05 3.78 10.69
N GLY A 252 -24.67 3.12 11.68
CA GLY A 252 -26.12 3.20 11.89
C GLY A 252 -26.62 4.53 12.45
N ASP A 253 -25.71 5.37 12.98
CA ASP A 253 -25.99 6.64 13.65
C ASP A 253 -26.00 7.88 12.74
N GLY A 254 -25.88 7.68 11.42
CA GLY A 254 -25.86 8.79 10.46
C GLY A 254 -24.59 9.66 10.52
N THR A 255 -23.50 9.15 11.05
CA THR A 255 -22.22 9.86 11.20
C THR A 255 -21.70 10.41 9.87
N ASP A 256 -21.21 11.64 9.88
CA ASP A 256 -20.41 12.25 8.82
C ASP A 256 -18.94 12.23 9.21
N ALA A 257 -18.14 11.44 8.53
CA ALA A 257 -16.71 11.30 8.80
C ALA A 257 -15.89 11.08 7.52
N ASP A 258 -14.63 11.49 7.56
CA ASP A 258 -13.61 11.00 6.63
C ASP A 258 -12.69 10.03 7.39
N VAL A 259 -12.45 8.86 6.81
CA VAL A 259 -11.57 7.84 7.40
C VAL A 259 -10.31 7.76 6.58
N VAL A 260 -9.19 8.12 7.18
CA VAL A 260 -7.87 8.20 6.55
C VAL A 260 -7.01 7.05 7.06
N ALA A 261 -6.34 6.35 6.16
CA ALA A 261 -5.34 5.35 6.53
C ALA A 261 -4.13 5.41 5.60
N PHE A 262 -3.01 4.98 6.15
CA PHE A 262 -1.72 4.92 5.47
C PHE A 262 -1.21 3.49 5.43
N ALA A 263 -0.49 3.17 4.36
CA ALA A 263 0.40 2.03 4.25
C ALA A 263 1.69 2.52 3.63
N ASP A 264 2.82 2.21 4.24
CA ASP A 264 4.10 2.77 3.85
C ASP A 264 5.22 1.74 3.86
N ASP A 265 6.29 2.07 3.16
CA ASP A 265 7.60 1.46 3.28
C ASP A 265 8.67 2.55 3.54
N GLU A 266 9.93 2.26 3.26
CA GLU A 266 11.01 3.21 3.50
C GLU A 266 11.00 4.42 2.55
N LEU A 267 10.50 4.27 1.33
CA LEU A 267 10.54 5.30 0.29
C LEU A 267 9.18 5.94 0.01
N GLU A 268 8.11 5.16 0.05
CA GLU A 268 6.77 5.57 -0.39
C GLU A 268 5.72 5.30 0.68
N ALA A 269 4.62 6.05 0.63
CA ALA A 269 3.41 5.71 1.36
C ALA A 269 2.18 5.85 0.46
N ALA A 270 1.22 4.95 0.65
CA ALA A 270 -0.12 5.06 0.08
C ALA A 270 -1.07 5.62 1.12
N VAL A 271 -1.83 6.62 0.75
CA VAL A 271 -2.91 7.18 1.56
C VAL A 271 -4.24 6.79 0.94
N GLN A 272 -5.19 6.39 1.77
CA GLN A 272 -6.56 6.14 1.36
C GLN A 272 -7.52 6.91 2.25
N VAL A 273 -8.52 7.54 1.65
CA VAL A 273 -9.60 8.25 2.34
C VAL A 273 -10.93 7.68 1.90
N PHE A 274 -11.77 7.30 2.88
CA PHE A 274 -13.16 6.97 2.65
C PHE A 274 -14.04 8.08 3.18
N HIS A 275 -14.85 8.65 2.31
CA HIS A 275 -15.79 9.72 2.64
C HIS A 275 -17.11 9.11 3.09
N VAL A 276 -17.43 9.22 4.38
CA VAL A 276 -18.69 8.76 4.96
C VAL A 276 -19.60 9.95 5.18
N ARG A 277 -20.82 9.89 4.64
CA ARG A 277 -21.86 10.92 4.80
C ARG A 277 -23.19 10.24 5.09
N GLY A 278 -23.86 10.66 6.16
CA GLY A 278 -25.09 10.03 6.62
C GLY A 278 -24.90 8.54 6.96
N GLY A 279 -23.78 8.16 7.54
CA GLY A 279 -23.43 6.78 7.89
C GLY A 279 -23.08 5.87 6.70
N ARG A 280 -22.97 6.39 5.46
CA ARG A 280 -22.69 5.61 4.25
C ARG A 280 -21.42 6.06 3.56
N VAL A 281 -20.64 5.11 3.04
CA VAL A 281 -19.48 5.43 2.20
C VAL A 281 -19.95 6.00 0.87
N ARG A 282 -19.68 7.27 0.63
CA ARG A 282 -20.05 8.01 -0.59
C ARG A 282 -18.97 8.00 -1.65
N GLY A 283 -17.72 7.81 -1.25
CA GLY A 283 -16.58 7.77 -2.17
C GLY A 283 -15.30 7.38 -1.46
N GLN A 284 -14.31 7.08 -2.27
CA GLN A 284 -12.96 6.82 -1.81
C GLN A 284 -11.95 7.52 -2.72
N ARG A 285 -10.84 7.96 -2.12
CA ARG A 285 -9.69 8.54 -2.85
C ARG A 285 -8.41 7.95 -2.34
N GLY A 286 -7.41 7.87 -3.20
CA GLY A 286 -6.09 7.36 -2.82
C GLY A 286 -4.97 8.12 -3.52
N TRP A 287 -3.84 8.24 -2.81
CA TRP A 287 -2.62 8.89 -3.28
C TRP A 287 -1.44 7.98 -2.99
N ILE A 288 -0.42 8.09 -3.83
CA ILE A 288 0.92 7.58 -3.54
C ILE A 288 1.82 8.78 -3.32
N ILE A 289 2.59 8.76 -2.25
CA ILE A 289 3.49 9.82 -1.84
C ILE A 289 4.91 9.29 -1.66
N GLU A 290 5.88 10.12 -1.95
CA GLU A 290 7.29 9.89 -1.66
C GLU A 290 7.62 10.42 -0.27
N LYS A 291 8.25 9.59 0.58
CA LYS A 291 8.65 10.00 1.93
C LYS A 291 9.93 10.82 1.89
N SER A 292 10.04 11.83 2.76
CA SER A 292 11.20 12.71 2.82
C SER A 292 12.48 12.05 3.30
N GLY A 293 12.37 10.95 4.05
CA GLY A 293 13.53 10.22 4.63
C GLY A 293 14.11 10.84 5.90
N GLU A 294 13.56 11.94 6.38
CA GLU A 294 14.02 12.54 7.64
C GLU A 294 13.49 11.80 8.86
N PRO A 295 14.29 11.65 9.96
CA PRO A 295 13.90 10.96 11.19
C PRO A 295 12.76 11.71 11.81
N GLY A 296 11.99 12.40 11.68
CA GLY A 296 10.80 13.07 12.19
C GLY A 296 9.71 13.23 11.13
N GLU A 297 10.12 13.40 9.89
CA GLU A 297 9.22 13.62 8.75
C GLU A 297 8.70 12.32 8.12
N SER A 298 9.25 11.17 8.52
CA SER A 298 8.79 9.85 8.10
C SER A 298 7.86 9.18 9.09
N THR A 299 7.55 9.84 10.22
CA THR A 299 6.61 9.31 11.22
C THR A 299 5.18 9.39 10.71
N HIS A 300 4.33 8.48 11.15
CA HIS A 300 2.91 8.51 10.81
C HIS A 300 2.23 9.81 11.26
N GLU A 301 2.64 10.37 12.40
CA GLU A 301 2.14 11.63 12.93
C GLU A 301 2.37 12.78 11.95
N TYR A 302 3.59 12.90 11.43
CA TYR A 302 3.95 13.91 10.44
C TYR A 302 3.22 13.70 9.11
N LEU A 303 3.14 12.45 8.63
CA LEU A 303 2.41 12.12 7.40
C LEU A 303 0.92 12.48 7.49
N VAL A 304 0.29 12.22 8.65
CA VAL A 304 -1.11 12.60 8.89
C VAL A 304 -1.27 14.11 8.87
N GLU A 305 -0.40 14.85 9.56
CA GLU A 305 -0.44 16.31 9.60
C GLU A 305 -0.34 16.92 8.20
N GLN A 306 0.71 16.55 7.47
CA GLN A 306 0.97 17.07 6.12
C GLN A 306 -0.16 16.72 5.15
N PHE A 307 -0.67 15.48 5.23
CA PHE A 307 -1.79 15.07 4.40
C PHE A 307 -3.05 15.88 4.67
N LEU A 308 -3.46 15.99 5.93
CA LEU A 308 -4.68 16.71 6.29
C LEU A 308 -4.60 18.19 5.91
N THR A 309 -3.44 18.82 6.12
CA THR A 309 -3.21 20.23 5.78
C THR A 309 -3.33 20.46 4.28
N GLN A 310 -2.67 19.64 3.45
CA GLN A 310 -2.74 19.77 2.00
C GLN A 310 -4.13 19.39 1.46
N PHE A 311 -4.69 18.29 1.91
CA PHE A 311 -5.96 17.78 1.42
C PHE A 311 -7.14 18.72 1.69
N TYR A 312 -7.28 19.19 2.93
CA TYR A 312 -8.38 20.09 3.28
C TYR A 312 -8.11 21.54 2.88
N GLY A 313 -6.84 21.95 2.81
CA GLY A 313 -6.45 23.25 2.27
C GLY A 313 -6.87 23.40 0.80
N ASP A 314 -6.55 22.40 -0.03
CA ASP A 314 -6.95 22.36 -1.44
C ASP A 314 -8.48 22.34 -1.61
N GLN A 315 -9.20 21.65 -0.73
CA GLN A 315 -10.65 21.62 -0.78
C GLN A 315 -11.28 22.96 -0.40
N ALA A 316 -10.76 23.63 0.63
CA ALA A 316 -11.25 24.93 1.06
C ALA A 316 -11.10 26.02 -0.01
N GLU A 317 -10.00 26.01 -0.76
CA GLU A 317 -9.80 26.95 -1.87
C GLU A 317 -10.77 26.67 -3.04
N LEU A 318 -11.03 25.40 -3.35
CA LEU A 318 -12.01 25.05 -4.37
C LEU A 318 -13.43 25.50 -4.01
N ASP A 319 -13.76 25.58 -2.71
CA ASP A 319 -15.05 26.06 -2.20
C ASP A 319 -15.09 27.58 -2.05
N GLY A 320 -13.99 28.22 -1.63
CA GLY A 320 -13.85 29.67 -1.52
C GLY A 320 -14.01 30.41 -2.85
N ALA A 321 -13.77 29.73 -3.97
CA ALA A 321 -14.11 30.21 -5.31
C ALA A 321 -15.63 30.25 -5.59
N SER A 322 -16.48 29.68 -4.72
CA SER A 322 -17.93 29.71 -4.79
C SER A 322 -18.50 30.57 -3.67
N ASP A 323 -18.69 31.87 -3.95
CA ASP A 323 -19.26 32.88 -3.05
C ASP A 323 -20.59 32.45 -2.40
N GLY A 324 -20.59 32.47 -1.08
CA GLY A 324 -21.67 32.65 -0.13
C GLY A 324 -23.10 32.23 -0.53
N GLY A 325 -23.52 31.04 -0.14
CA GLY A 325 -24.88 30.55 -0.26
C GLY A 325 -24.97 29.03 -0.04
N GLY A 326 -24.07 28.48 0.76
CA GLY A 326 -24.02 27.07 1.04
C GLY A 326 -24.95 26.67 2.18
N ASP A 327 -26.02 25.95 1.85
CA ASP A 327 -26.76 25.08 2.76
C ASP A 327 -25.74 24.18 3.52
N GLU A 328 -25.88 24.06 4.85
CA GLU A 328 -25.01 23.34 5.80
C GLU A 328 -24.67 21.88 5.38
N ALA A 329 -25.38 21.36 4.39
CA ALA A 329 -25.28 19.99 3.87
C ALA A 329 -24.16 19.76 2.83
N THR A 330 -23.36 20.76 2.47
CA THR A 330 -22.40 20.66 1.34
C THR A 330 -20.98 21.03 1.66
N THR A 331 -20.63 21.28 2.91
CA THR A 331 -19.22 21.49 3.30
C THR A 331 -18.43 20.21 3.03
N PRO A 332 -17.32 20.26 2.26
CA PRO A 332 -16.50 19.08 1.95
C PRO A 332 -15.83 18.53 3.21
N ILE A 333 -15.67 19.36 4.25
CA ILE A 333 -15.05 19.00 5.54
C ILE A 333 -16.11 18.33 6.43
N PRO A 334 -15.90 17.08 6.89
CA PRO A 334 -16.83 16.37 7.75
C PRO A 334 -16.81 16.88 9.19
N LYS A 335 -17.77 16.41 10.02
CA LYS A 335 -17.77 16.69 11.47
C LYS A 335 -16.65 15.97 12.21
N GLU A 336 -16.19 14.84 11.67
CA GLU A 336 -15.19 13.99 12.29
C GLU A 336 -14.18 13.51 11.24
N VAL A 337 -12.90 13.53 11.57
CA VAL A 337 -11.83 12.93 10.78
C VAL A 337 -11.21 11.81 11.61
N LEU A 338 -11.25 10.60 11.08
CA LEU A 338 -10.68 9.41 11.71
C LEU A 338 -9.32 9.12 11.10
N VAL A 339 -8.28 9.10 11.93
CA VAL A 339 -6.88 8.92 11.53
C VAL A 339 -6.24 7.75 12.28
N PRO A 340 -5.17 7.14 11.75
CA PRO A 340 -4.50 6.02 12.41
C PRO A 340 -3.75 6.45 13.68
N VAL A 341 -3.23 7.68 13.73
CA VAL A 341 -2.49 8.26 14.82
C VAL A 341 -2.79 9.76 14.89
N LEU A 342 -2.78 10.35 16.09
CA LEU A 342 -2.92 11.79 16.26
C LEU A 342 -1.54 12.46 16.13
N PRO A 343 -1.40 13.48 15.27
CA PRO A 343 -0.20 14.30 15.24
C PRO A 343 -0.06 15.16 16.50
N ASP A 344 1.14 15.62 16.80
CA ASP A 344 1.41 16.51 17.93
C ASP A 344 0.63 17.84 17.83
N THR A 345 0.27 18.23 16.60
CA THR A 345 -0.50 19.44 16.28
C THR A 345 -2.00 19.15 16.12
N ALA A 346 -2.52 18.09 16.73
CA ALA A 346 -3.94 17.69 16.58
C ALA A 346 -4.93 18.78 16.98
N ALA A 347 -4.64 19.54 18.06
CA ALA A 347 -5.50 20.61 18.53
C ALA A 347 -5.55 21.80 17.55
N GLU A 348 -4.43 22.14 16.97
CA GLU A 348 -4.28 23.19 15.96
C GLU A 348 -5.00 22.80 14.67
N LEU A 349 -4.87 21.54 14.24
CA LEU A 349 -5.59 21.00 13.09
C LEU A 349 -7.10 20.98 13.31
N GLU A 350 -7.58 20.57 14.47
CA GLU A 350 -9.02 20.63 14.81
C GLU A 350 -9.54 22.07 14.76
N THR A 351 -8.77 23.02 15.29
CA THR A 351 -9.12 24.44 15.27
C THR A 351 -9.18 24.98 13.85
N TRP A 352 -8.16 24.71 13.05
CA TRP A 352 -8.09 25.13 11.66
C TRP A 352 -9.21 24.51 10.80
N LEU A 353 -9.44 23.21 10.89
CA LEU A 353 -10.53 22.51 10.20
C LEU A 353 -11.90 23.04 10.62
N SER A 354 -12.08 23.39 11.90
CA SER A 354 -13.31 23.98 12.41
C SER A 354 -13.55 25.37 11.87
N GLN A 355 -12.50 26.18 11.71
CA GLN A 355 -12.58 27.50 11.05
C GLN A 355 -12.97 27.37 9.58
N LEU A 356 -12.32 26.45 8.84
CA LEU A 356 -12.64 26.20 7.44
C LEU A 356 -14.07 25.69 7.23
N ARG A 357 -14.56 24.88 8.17
CA ARG A 357 -15.92 24.35 8.10
C ARG A 357 -16.98 25.34 8.56
N GLY A 358 -16.65 26.31 9.42
CA GLY A 358 -17.61 27.17 10.12
C GLY A 358 -18.33 26.50 11.30
N SER A 359 -17.92 25.27 11.67
CA SER A 359 -18.47 24.54 12.82
C SER A 359 -17.46 23.49 13.30
N ARG A 360 -17.64 22.98 14.53
CA ARG A 360 -16.69 22.09 15.19
C ARG A 360 -16.38 20.83 14.35
N VAL A 361 -15.09 20.55 14.16
CA VAL A 361 -14.53 19.33 13.63
C VAL A 361 -13.72 18.61 14.70
N SER A 362 -13.81 17.28 14.78
CA SER A 362 -13.01 16.48 15.70
C SER A 362 -12.08 15.52 14.96
N LEU A 363 -10.83 15.45 15.41
CA LEU A 363 -9.82 14.51 14.92
C LEU A 363 -9.65 13.37 15.91
N ARG A 364 -9.85 12.11 15.49
CA ARG A 364 -9.87 10.97 16.41
C ARG A 364 -9.21 9.72 15.84
N VAL A 365 -8.64 8.92 16.75
CA VAL A 365 -8.19 7.55 16.44
C VAL A 365 -9.31 6.57 16.82
N PRO A 366 -9.85 5.78 15.88
CA PRO A 366 -10.90 4.82 16.17
C PRO A 366 -10.33 3.60 16.90
N ARG A 367 -10.76 3.38 18.14
CA ARG A 367 -10.23 2.31 19.01
C ARG A 367 -11.11 1.05 19.05
N ARG A 368 -12.42 1.17 18.77
CA ARG A 368 -13.40 0.06 18.90
C ARG A 368 -14.62 0.27 18.01
N GLY A 369 -15.41 -0.78 17.82
CA GLY A 369 -16.67 -0.76 17.07
C GLY A 369 -16.51 -0.56 15.57
N ASP A 370 -17.59 -0.14 14.91
CA ASP A 370 -17.68 -0.02 13.45
C ASP A 370 -16.65 0.95 12.86
N LYS A 371 -16.33 2.04 13.59
CA LYS A 371 -15.30 3.01 13.16
C LYS A 371 -13.91 2.37 13.05
N ARG A 372 -13.57 1.48 13.98
CA ARG A 372 -12.32 0.72 13.91
C ARG A 372 -12.33 -0.28 12.77
N ALA A 373 -13.41 -1.03 12.60
CA ALA A 373 -13.54 -2.01 11.52
C ALA A 373 -13.42 -1.34 10.14
N LEU A 374 -14.02 -0.14 9.98
CA LEU A 374 -13.87 0.64 8.76
C LEU A 374 -12.43 1.13 8.56
N ALA A 375 -11.78 1.65 9.60
CA ALA A 375 -10.38 2.09 9.52
C ALA A 375 -9.43 0.95 9.11
N GLU A 376 -9.64 -0.26 9.63
CA GLU A 376 -8.88 -1.45 9.20
C GLU A 376 -9.15 -1.82 7.74
N THR A 377 -10.39 -1.60 7.26
CA THR A 377 -10.73 -1.79 5.84
C THR A 377 -10.02 -0.75 4.96
N VAL A 378 -10.02 0.52 5.37
CA VAL A 378 -9.31 1.60 4.64
C VAL A 378 -7.80 1.32 4.62
N LYS A 379 -7.22 0.84 5.73
CA LYS A 379 -5.82 0.44 5.81
C LYS A 379 -5.47 -0.68 4.82
N ARG A 380 -6.28 -1.73 4.77
CA ARG A 380 -6.07 -2.82 3.77
C ARG A 380 -6.14 -2.30 2.33
N ASN A 381 -6.99 -1.32 2.05
CA ASN A 381 -7.04 -0.67 0.73
C ASN A 381 -5.77 0.15 0.45
N ALA A 382 -5.21 0.83 1.45
CA ALA A 382 -3.93 1.52 1.32
C ALA A 382 -2.78 0.53 1.04
N GLU A 383 -2.71 -0.58 1.79
CA GLU A 383 -1.75 -1.67 1.57
C GLU A 383 -1.88 -2.25 0.15
N GLY A 384 -3.11 -2.50 -0.30
CA GLY A 384 -3.41 -2.97 -1.65
C GLY A 384 -2.96 -1.99 -2.73
N ALA A 385 -3.21 -0.68 -2.53
CA ALA A 385 -2.83 0.38 -3.46
C ALA A 385 -1.30 0.50 -3.58
N LEU A 386 -0.57 0.47 -2.46
CA LEU A 386 0.89 0.50 -2.44
C LEU A 386 1.47 -0.72 -3.19
N ASN A 387 0.96 -1.91 -2.89
CA ASN A 387 1.38 -3.14 -3.56
C ASN A 387 1.10 -3.10 -5.07
N GLN A 388 -0.08 -2.62 -5.48
CA GLN A 388 -0.43 -2.50 -6.89
C GLN A 388 0.45 -1.48 -7.62
N HIS A 389 0.77 -0.34 -6.98
CA HIS A 389 1.70 0.66 -7.51
C HIS A 389 3.08 0.05 -7.77
N LYS A 390 3.64 -0.65 -6.78
CA LYS A 390 4.93 -1.35 -6.89
C LYS A 390 4.92 -2.41 -8.01
N LEU A 391 3.86 -3.21 -8.10
CA LEU A 391 3.72 -4.23 -9.15
C LEU A 391 3.61 -3.62 -10.54
N LYS A 392 2.89 -2.50 -10.69
CA LYS A 392 2.77 -1.79 -11.97
C LYS A 392 4.12 -1.26 -12.44
N ARG A 393 4.87 -0.58 -11.54
CA ARG A 393 6.24 -0.10 -11.85
C ARG A 393 7.16 -1.26 -12.21
N ALA A 394 7.06 -2.39 -11.50
CA ALA A 394 7.86 -3.57 -11.76
C ALA A 394 7.55 -4.24 -13.11
N GLY A 395 6.32 -4.18 -13.58
CA GLY A 395 5.87 -4.77 -14.84
C GLY A 395 6.13 -3.89 -16.07
N ASP A 396 6.38 -2.61 -15.89
CA ASP A 396 6.60 -1.66 -16.98
C ASP A 396 8.03 -1.81 -17.54
N PHE A 397 8.14 -2.12 -18.83
CA PHE A 397 9.44 -2.28 -19.49
C PHE A 397 10.24 -0.98 -19.51
N THR A 398 9.58 0.14 -19.78
CA THR A 398 10.22 1.46 -19.84
C THR A 398 10.75 1.87 -18.46
N ALA A 399 9.96 1.67 -17.41
CA ALA A 399 10.38 1.94 -16.03
C ALA A 399 11.56 1.05 -15.59
N ARG A 400 11.58 -0.23 -16.02
CA ARG A 400 12.71 -1.12 -15.73
C ARG A 400 13.99 -0.72 -16.45
N SER A 401 13.89 -0.36 -17.72
CA SER A 401 15.04 0.12 -18.50
C SER A 401 15.59 1.42 -17.90
N ALA A 402 14.71 2.36 -17.54
CA ALA A 402 15.08 3.59 -16.86
C ALA A 402 15.75 3.33 -15.51
N ALA A 403 15.27 2.33 -14.75
CA ALA A 403 15.85 1.94 -13.48
C ALA A 403 17.28 1.40 -13.63
N LEU A 404 17.54 0.51 -14.59
CA LEU A 404 18.87 -0.01 -14.85
C LEU A 404 19.82 1.09 -15.33
N GLN A 405 19.34 1.98 -16.19
CA GLN A 405 20.12 3.15 -16.63
C GLN A 405 20.42 4.10 -15.46
N SER A 406 19.44 4.37 -14.59
CA SER A 406 19.63 5.20 -13.40
C SER A 406 20.68 4.64 -12.45
N ILE A 407 20.76 3.30 -12.30
CA ILE A 407 21.82 2.64 -11.51
C ILE A 407 23.16 2.80 -12.20
N GLN A 408 23.23 2.57 -13.51
CA GLN A 408 24.45 2.75 -14.30
C GLN A 408 25.02 4.17 -14.13
N ASP A 409 24.18 5.18 -14.33
CA ASP A 409 24.59 6.59 -14.24
C ASP A 409 25.04 6.99 -12.82
N ALA A 410 24.31 6.52 -11.79
CA ALA A 410 24.60 6.84 -10.40
C ALA A 410 25.92 6.21 -9.90
N LEU A 411 26.25 5.02 -10.38
CA LEU A 411 27.42 4.26 -9.96
C LEU A 411 28.59 4.37 -10.95
N GLY A 412 28.40 5.06 -12.08
CA GLY A 412 29.44 5.20 -13.12
C GLY A 412 29.81 3.86 -13.78
N LEU A 413 28.87 2.91 -13.90
CA LEU A 413 29.13 1.61 -14.50
C LEU A 413 29.31 1.74 -16.03
N ALA A 414 30.19 0.91 -16.60
CA ALA A 414 30.40 0.89 -18.05
C ALA A 414 29.14 0.49 -18.82
N GLU A 415 28.33 -0.43 -18.26
CA GLU A 415 27.10 -0.94 -18.85
C GLU A 415 25.99 -1.00 -17.80
N ALA A 416 24.73 -0.99 -18.27
CA ALA A 416 23.58 -1.17 -17.39
C ALA A 416 23.60 -2.56 -16.74
N PRO A 417 23.38 -2.68 -15.41
CA PRO A 417 23.50 -3.94 -14.69
C PRO A 417 22.30 -4.85 -14.95
N LEU A 418 22.30 -5.54 -16.08
CA LEU A 418 21.20 -6.43 -16.48
C LEU A 418 21.02 -7.60 -15.52
N ARG A 419 22.11 -8.12 -14.93
CA ARG A 419 22.07 -9.16 -13.91
C ARG A 419 22.56 -8.61 -12.58
N ILE A 420 21.65 -8.58 -11.60
CA ILE A 420 21.92 -8.13 -10.23
C ILE A 420 21.77 -9.32 -9.30
N GLU A 421 22.76 -9.58 -8.46
CA GLU A 421 22.69 -10.56 -7.38
C GLU A 421 22.75 -9.85 -6.05
N CYS A 422 21.88 -10.20 -5.08
CA CYS A 422 21.87 -9.60 -3.76
C CYS A 422 21.98 -10.67 -2.68
N VAL A 423 22.83 -10.42 -1.69
CA VAL A 423 23.06 -11.29 -0.53
C VAL A 423 22.61 -10.59 0.75
N ASP A 424 21.75 -11.27 1.51
CA ASP A 424 21.31 -10.92 2.86
C ASP A 424 21.79 -11.97 3.86
N ILE A 425 22.35 -11.54 5.01
CA ILE A 425 22.76 -12.42 6.12
C ILE A 425 21.68 -12.40 7.20
N SER A 426 21.18 -13.56 7.52
CA SER A 426 20.10 -13.71 8.50
C SER A 426 20.46 -14.69 9.60
N HIS A 427 20.14 -14.33 10.86
CA HIS A 427 20.42 -15.12 12.06
C HIS A 427 19.19 -15.85 12.56
N VAL A 428 19.35 -17.15 12.83
CA VAL A 428 18.31 -17.98 13.47
C VAL A 428 18.71 -18.24 14.92
N GLN A 429 18.15 -17.49 15.85
CA GLN A 429 18.25 -17.69 17.30
C GLN A 429 19.70 -18.04 17.80
N GLY A 430 20.69 -17.35 17.29
CA GLY A 430 22.07 -17.42 17.79
C GLY A 430 22.90 -18.68 17.41
N THR A 431 22.33 -19.63 16.69
CA THR A 431 23.03 -20.90 16.37
C THR A 431 23.21 -21.19 14.89
N ASP A 432 22.36 -20.67 14.01
CA ASP A 432 22.46 -20.93 12.57
C ASP A 432 22.47 -19.60 11.79
N VAL A 433 23.59 -19.29 11.17
CA VAL A 433 23.74 -18.15 10.25
C VAL A 433 23.52 -18.65 8.82
N VAL A 434 22.63 -18.00 8.09
CA VAL A 434 22.29 -18.37 6.71
C VAL A 434 22.34 -17.12 5.84
N ALA A 435 23.03 -17.21 4.72
CA ALA A 435 22.97 -16.19 3.70
C ALA A 435 21.96 -16.57 2.63
N SER A 436 21.17 -15.60 2.20
CA SER A 436 20.18 -15.70 1.14
C SER A 436 20.67 -14.92 -0.08
N LEU A 437 20.79 -15.59 -1.21
CA LEU A 437 21.16 -14.99 -2.48
C LEU A 437 19.96 -14.97 -3.40
N VAL A 438 19.56 -13.79 -3.84
CA VAL A 438 18.53 -13.56 -4.86
C VAL A 438 19.16 -13.04 -6.14
N VAL A 439 18.49 -13.30 -7.25
CA VAL A 439 18.95 -12.92 -8.59
C VAL A 439 17.85 -12.17 -9.31
N PHE A 440 18.20 -11.02 -9.86
CA PHE A 440 17.36 -10.26 -10.78
C PHE A 440 18.02 -10.23 -12.14
N GLU A 441 17.22 -10.41 -13.17
CA GLU A 441 17.65 -10.34 -14.56
C GLU A 441 16.69 -9.41 -15.30
N ASP A 442 17.24 -8.41 -15.98
CA ASP A 442 16.48 -7.37 -16.66
C ASP A 442 15.43 -6.69 -15.73
N GLY A 443 15.85 -6.43 -14.48
CA GLY A 443 15.00 -5.81 -13.44
C GLY A 443 13.90 -6.71 -12.90
N LEU A 444 13.85 -8.01 -13.23
CA LEU A 444 12.86 -8.98 -12.75
C LEU A 444 13.48 -10.09 -11.92
N PRO A 445 12.78 -10.58 -10.86
CA PRO A 445 13.29 -11.64 -10.01
C PRO A 445 13.36 -12.99 -10.76
N ARG A 446 14.54 -13.61 -10.80
CA ARG A 446 14.79 -14.93 -11.38
C ARG A 446 14.85 -16.01 -10.29
N LYS A 447 13.69 -16.41 -9.80
CA LYS A 447 13.54 -17.31 -8.64
C LYS A 447 14.22 -18.67 -8.79
N SER A 448 14.43 -19.17 -10.01
CA SER A 448 15.16 -20.41 -10.28
C SER A 448 16.60 -20.39 -9.80
N ASP A 449 17.19 -19.18 -9.75
CA ASP A 449 18.60 -18.96 -9.42
C ASP A 449 18.84 -18.58 -7.96
N TYR A 450 17.77 -18.47 -7.15
CA TYR A 450 17.87 -18.17 -5.71
C TYR A 450 18.54 -19.31 -4.95
N ARG A 451 19.39 -18.97 -3.95
CA ARG A 451 20.12 -19.94 -3.14
C ARG A 451 20.19 -19.51 -1.67
N HIS A 452 20.31 -20.51 -0.82
CA HIS A 452 20.69 -20.35 0.57
C HIS A 452 22.07 -20.96 0.80
N PHE A 453 22.92 -20.25 1.53
CA PHE A 453 24.23 -20.69 1.94
C PHE A 453 24.25 -20.79 3.47
N ALA A 454 24.42 -21.99 4.03
CA ALA A 454 24.71 -22.14 5.45
C ALA A 454 26.15 -21.64 5.71
N ILE A 455 26.31 -20.67 6.60
CA ILE A 455 27.60 -20.16 7.02
C ILE A 455 28.25 -21.20 7.95
N ARG A 456 29.52 -21.50 7.73
CA ARG A 456 30.23 -22.56 8.45
C ARG A 456 31.44 -22.05 9.19
N GLU A 457 32.23 -21.16 8.59
CA GLU A 457 33.49 -20.68 9.10
C GLU A 457 33.31 -19.44 9.98
N ALA A 458 32.46 -18.50 9.56
CA ALA A 458 32.19 -17.27 10.30
C ALA A 458 31.24 -17.44 11.50
N ALA A 459 30.57 -18.59 11.66
CA ALA A 459 29.64 -18.86 12.73
C ALA A 459 30.27 -19.44 14.02
N GLY A 460 31.60 -19.43 14.17
CA GLY A 460 32.30 -19.94 15.33
C GLY A 460 32.12 -19.05 16.57
N ASP A 461 32.01 -19.69 17.76
CA ASP A 461 32.01 -19.07 19.11
C ASP A 461 30.84 -18.16 19.50
N GLY A 462 29.65 -18.31 18.88
CA GLY A 462 28.44 -17.63 19.35
C GLY A 462 28.40 -16.10 19.11
N ARG A 463 29.42 -15.54 18.40
CA ARG A 463 29.41 -14.17 17.88
C ARG A 463 29.12 -14.21 16.38
N SER A 464 28.09 -13.48 15.97
CA SER A 464 27.76 -13.25 14.58
C SER A 464 28.70 -12.22 14.02
N ASP A 465 29.53 -12.61 13.05
CA ASP A 465 30.34 -11.71 12.25
C ASP A 465 29.75 -11.64 10.84
N ASP A 466 28.96 -10.58 10.58
CA ASP A 466 28.30 -10.38 9.29
C ASP A 466 29.32 -10.10 8.19
N VAL A 467 30.46 -9.46 8.52
CA VAL A 467 31.52 -9.14 7.58
C VAL A 467 32.20 -10.43 7.10
N ALA A 468 32.60 -11.31 8.05
CA ALA A 468 33.16 -12.61 7.73
C ALA A 468 32.14 -13.51 6.98
N SER A 469 30.88 -13.43 7.35
CA SER A 469 29.79 -14.18 6.68
C SER A 469 29.63 -13.77 5.23
N ILE A 470 29.65 -12.47 4.91
CA ILE A 470 29.64 -11.95 3.55
C ILE A 470 30.86 -12.43 2.76
N ALA A 471 32.05 -12.36 3.34
CA ALA A 471 33.27 -12.85 2.70
C ALA A 471 33.19 -14.35 2.37
N GLU A 472 32.70 -15.19 3.31
CA GLU A 472 32.50 -16.62 3.08
C GLU A 472 31.52 -16.91 1.92
N VAL A 473 30.38 -16.23 1.89
CA VAL A 473 29.37 -16.42 0.84
C VAL A 473 29.89 -15.96 -0.50
N THR A 474 30.50 -14.79 -0.56
CA THR A 474 31.09 -14.23 -1.78
C THR A 474 32.14 -15.19 -2.35
N ARG A 475 33.06 -15.69 -1.52
CA ARG A 475 34.07 -16.69 -1.92
C ARG A 475 33.41 -17.95 -2.49
N ARG A 476 32.41 -18.50 -1.82
CA ARG A 476 31.72 -19.73 -2.27
C ARG A 476 30.91 -19.52 -3.55
N ARG A 477 30.31 -18.34 -3.74
CA ARG A 477 29.58 -17.98 -4.95
C ARG A 477 30.50 -17.89 -6.16
N PHE A 478 31.61 -17.18 -6.01
CA PHE A 478 32.51 -16.88 -7.12
C PHE A 478 33.51 -18.00 -7.43
N HIS A 479 33.92 -18.78 -6.45
CA HIS A 479 34.64 -20.05 -6.73
C HIS A 479 33.80 -21.00 -7.58
N ARG A 480 32.47 -21.03 -7.36
CA ARG A 480 31.61 -21.85 -8.18
C ARG A 480 31.45 -21.27 -9.59
N HIS A 481 31.42 -19.96 -9.72
CA HIS A 481 31.43 -19.29 -11.02
C HIS A 481 32.67 -19.69 -11.83
N LEU A 482 33.86 -19.56 -11.28
CA LEU A 482 35.10 -19.94 -11.93
C LEU A 482 35.10 -21.43 -12.36
N LYS A 483 34.63 -22.34 -11.50
CA LYS A 483 34.50 -23.76 -11.85
C LYS A 483 33.49 -24.05 -12.96
N ASP A 484 32.38 -23.35 -12.97
CA ASP A 484 31.32 -23.54 -13.96
C ASP A 484 31.71 -22.91 -15.31
N THR A 485 32.46 -21.80 -15.33
CA THR A 485 33.00 -21.17 -16.53
C THR A 485 34.04 -22.08 -17.24
N VAL A 486 34.93 -22.70 -16.48
CA VAL A 486 35.90 -23.68 -17.01
C VAL A 486 35.19 -24.88 -17.65
N LYS A 487 34.09 -25.33 -17.09
CA LYS A 487 33.29 -26.46 -17.65
C LYS A 487 32.53 -26.11 -18.92
N THR A 488 32.11 -24.87 -19.09
CA THR A 488 31.35 -24.41 -20.26
C THR A 488 32.24 -24.00 -21.46
N GLY A 489 33.54 -23.87 -21.24
CA GLY A 489 34.50 -23.52 -22.32
C GLY A 489 34.42 -22.06 -22.77
N ASP A 490 33.78 -21.19 -21.98
CA ASP A 490 33.65 -19.78 -22.27
C ASP A 490 34.89 -19.03 -21.76
N HIS A 491 35.81 -18.63 -22.65
CA HIS A 491 37.11 -18.07 -22.35
C HIS A 491 37.14 -16.54 -22.37
N THR A 492 36.03 -15.88 -22.09
CA THR A 492 35.98 -14.41 -22.12
C THR A 492 36.56 -13.76 -20.86
N THR A 493 36.95 -14.52 -19.84
CA THR A 493 37.61 -14.00 -18.66
C THR A 493 39.05 -14.51 -18.57
N THR A 494 40.02 -13.61 -18.53
CA THR A 494 41.42 -13.90 -18.30
C THR A 494 41.59 -14.42 -16.87
N ALA A 495 41.32 -15.71 -16.67
CA ALA A 495 41.59 -16.37 -15.39
C ALA A 495 43.06 -16.74 -15.32
N ALA A 496 43.80 -16.05 -14.49
CA ALA A 496 45.07 -16.51 -14.03
C ALA A 496 44.91 -17.88 -13.36
N THR A 497 45.70 -18.82 -13.81
CA THR A 497 45.85 -20.19 -13.31
C THR A 497 46.01 -20.21 -11.79
N VAL A 498 45.01 -20.60 -11.04
CA VAL A 498 45.12 -20.94 -9.64
C VAL A 498 44.91 -22.46 -9.48
N ALA A 499 45.94 -23.06 -8.93
CA ALA A 499 46.15 -24.48 -8.73
C ALA A 499 44.95 -25.18 -8.05
N ALA A 500 44.72 -26.40 -8.54
CA ALA A 500 43.82 -27.37 -7.94
C ALA A 500 44.38 -27.85 -6.61
N GLU A 501 43.70 -27.59 -5.52
CA GLU A 501 43.84 -28.40 -4.29
C GLU A 501 42.45 -28.81 -3.77
N ALA A 502 42.43 -30.04 -3.33
CA ALA A 502 41.29 -30.95 -3.19
C ALA A 502 40.27 -30.54 -2.13
N ALA A 503 39.00 -30.73 -2.44
CA ALA A 503 37.95 -30.88 -1.45
C ALA A 503 37.23 -32.24 -1.62
N PRO A 504 36.76 -32.91 -0.55
CA PRO A 504 36.32 -34.29 -0.58
C PRO A 504 34.92 -34.43 -1.24
N GLU A 505 34.77 -35.53 -1.93
CA GLU A 505 33.57 -35.99 -2.65
C GLU A 505 32.40 -36.26 -1.69
N GLY A 506 31.25 -35.82 -2.07
CA GLY A 506 30.02 -36.25 -1.44
C GLY A 506 28.82 -35.40 -1.81
N HIS A 507 28.33 -35.56 -3.04
CA HIS A 507 26.92 -35.63 -3.43
C HIS A 507 26.87 -35.62 -4.98
N ARG A 508 26.33 -36.67 -5.57
CA ARG A 508 26.13 -36.77 -7.01
C ARG A 508 25.20 -35.64 -7.48
N ALA A 509 25.77 -34.65 -8.12
CA ALA A 509 25.05 -33.66 -8.93
C ALA A 509 24.72 -34.31 -10.26
N GLU A 510 23.49 -34.21 -10.71
CA GLU A 510 23.07 -34.57 -12.06
C GLU A 510 23.98 -33.85 -13.09
N ASP A 511 24.46 -34.61 -14.10
CA ASP A 511 25.38 -34.13 -15.09
C ASP A 511 24.69 -33.04 -15.97
N PRO A 512 25.15 -31.78 -15.97
CA PRO A 512 24.56 -30.69 -16.75
C PRO A 512 24.61 -30.92 -18.26
N ARG A 513 25.41 -31.86 -18.72
CA ARG A 513 25.57 -32.20 -20.16
C ARG A 513 24.36 -32.87 -20.78
N ALA A 514 23.43 -33.42 -19.96
CA ALA A 514 22.23 -34.06 -20.44
C ALA A 514 21.10 -33.11 -20.86
N SER A 515 21.17 -31.79 -20.49
CA SER A 515 20.07 -30.85 -20.70
C SER A 515 20.36 -29.68 -21.64
N GLY A 516 21.58 -29.55 -22.17
CA GLY A 516 21.98 -28.44 -23.06
C GLY A 516 21.84 -27.02 -22.44
N ARG A 517 21.61 -26.93 -21.11
CA ARG A 517 21.50 -25.64 -20.39
C ARG A 517 22.84 -25.30 -19.75
N PRO A 518 23.34 -24.06 -19.89
CA PRO A 518 24.57 -23.62 -19.22
C PRO A 518 24.42 -23.80 -17.69
N ALA A 519 25.53 -24.07 -17.02
CA ALA A 519 25.58 -24.20 -15.56
C ALA A 519 25.09 -22.90 -14.92
N ARG A 520 24.27 -23.00 -13.84
CA ARG A 520 23.52 -21.88 -13.25
C ARG A 520 24.38 -20.70 -12.77
N PHE A 521 25.65 -20.93 -12.46
CA PHE A 521 26.60 -19.92 -12.02
C PHE A 521 27.67 -19.57 -13.05
N ALA A 522 27.51 -20.02 -14.30
CA ALA A 522 28.44 -19.71 -15.37
C ALA A 522 28.46 -18.20 -15.73
N TYR A 523 27.34 -17.52 -15.54
CA TYR A 523 27.24 -16.08 -15.81
C TYR A 523 27.52 -15.28 -14.52
N PRO A 524 28.51 -14.36 -14.53
CA PRO A 524 28.73 -13.44 -13.43
C PRO A 524 27.59 -12.39 -13.38
N PRO A 525 27.27 -11.82 -12.21
CA PRO A 525 26.44 -10.64 -12.17
C PRO A 525 27.17 -9.42 -12.69
N ASN A 526 26.47 -8.45 -13.30
CA ASN A 526 27.04 -7.13 -13.57
C ASN A 526 27.16 -6.33 -12.25
N LEU A 527 26.25 -6.58 -11.31
CA LEU A 527 26.21 -5.91 -10.02
C LEU A 527 25.97 -6.91 -8.88
N PHE A 528 26.86 -6.93 -7.92
CA PHE A 528 26.73 -7.72 -6.70
C PHE A 528 26.41 -6.80 -5.52
N VAL A 529 25.23 -6.99 -4.91
CA VAL A 529 24.69 -6.16 -3.84
C VAL A 529 24.80 -6.91 -2.51
N VAL A 530 25.34 -6.28 -1.50
CA VAL A 530 25.36 -6.80 -0.12
C VAL A 530 24.44 -5.98 0.76
N ASP A 531 23.64 -6.64 1.61
CA ASP A 531 22.87 -5.95 2.64
C ASP A 531 23.79 -5.54 3.77
N GLY A 532 24.22 -4.27 3.74
CA GLY A 532 25.19 -3.73 4.69
C GLY A 532 25.89 -2.46 4.19
N GLY A 533 26.74 -1.89 5.04
CA GLY A 533 27.51 -0.68 4.76
C GLY A 533 28.92 -0.96 4.26
N ALA A 534 29.80 0.04 4.40
CA ALA A 534 31.19 -0.01 3.92
C ALA A 534 31.99 -1.25 4.38
N PRO A 535 31.92 -1.75 5.64
CA PRO A 535 32.68 -2.93 6.04
C PRO A 535 32.30 -4.19 5.26
N GLN A 536 30.99 -4.42 5.03
CA GLN A 536 30.47 -5.57 4.28
C GLN A 536 30.86 -5.49 2.80
N VAL A 537 30.77 -4.30 2.21
CA VAL A 537 31.18 -4.05 0.82
C VAL A 537 32.66 -4.32 0.61
N ASN A 538 33.48 -3.78 1.47
CA ASN A 538 34.96 -3.97 1.40
C ASN A 538 35.34 -5.44 1.57
N ALA A 539 34.65 -6.19 2.43
CA ALA A 539 34.87 -7.62 2.58
C ALA A 539 34.51 -8.42 1.32
N ALA A 540 33.38 -8.07 0.66
CA ALA A 540 33.02 -8.69 -0.61
C ALA A 540 34.03 -8.35 -1.72
N GLN A 541 34.45 -7.09 -1.82
CA GLN A 541 35.42 -6.64 -2.82
C GLN A 541 36.76 -7.34 -2.63
N ALA A 542 37.29 -7.41 -1.38
CA ALA A 542 38.54 -8.09 -1.09
C ALA A 542 38.57 -9.56 -1.56
N VAL A 543 37.42 -10.25 -1.49
CA VAL A 543 37.29 -11.62 -1.99
C VAL A 543 37.31 -11.66 -3.53
N LEU A 544 36.70 -10.70 -4.22
CA LEU A 544 36.79 -10.64 -5.68
C LEU A 544 38.21 -10.34 -6.15
N ASP A 545 38.88 -9.43 -5.47
CA ASP A 545 40.29 -9.11 -5.74
C ASP A 545 41.18 -10.34 -5.52
N GLU A 546 40.97 -11.12 -4.45
CA GLU A 546 41.68 -12.37 -4.16
C GLU A 546 41.47 -13.40 -5.29
N LEU A 547 40.27 -13.43 -5.88
CA LEU A 547 39.92 -14.35 -6.94
C LEU A 547 40.23 -13.82 -8.36
N GLY A 548 40.75 -12.60 -8.47
CA GLY A 548 41.12 -11.96 -9.73
C GLY A 548 39.91 -11.62 -10.62
N ILE A 549 38.73 -11.35 -10.01
CA ILE A 549 37.46 -11.00 -10.71
C ILE A 549 37.34 -9.48 -10.70
N THR A 550 37.40 -8.87 -11.88
CA THR A 550 37.37 -7.40 -12.06
C THR A 550 36.17 -6.87 -12.83
N ASP A 551 35.34 -7.74 -13.35
CA ASP A 551 34.19 -7.45 -14.20
C ASP A 551 32.85 -7.41 -13.43
N VAL A 552 32.89 -7.52 -12.11
CA VAL A 552 31.73 -7.46 -11.21
C VAL A 552 31.81 -6.23 -10.33
N ALA A 553 30.85 -5.33 -10.47
CA ALA A 553 30.72 -4.20 -9.56
C ALA A 553 30.09 -4.64 -8.23
N VAL A 554 30.59 -4.12 -7.10
CA VAL A 554 30.07 -4.42 -5.75
C VAL A 554 29.50 -3.16 -5.13
N ILE A 555 28.32 -3.26 -4.52
CA ILE A 555 27.72 -2.18 -3.72
C ILE A 555 27.11 -2.72 -2.43
N GLY A 556 26.93 -1.82 -1.45
CA GLY A 556 26.21 -2.09 -0.22
C GLY A 556 24.96 -1.22 -0.12
N LEU A 557 23.89 -1.81 0.40
CA LEU A 557 22.67 -1.10 0.78
C LEU A 557 22.53 -1.18 2.30
N ALA A 558 22.74 -0.04 2.97
CA ALA A 558 22.60 0.06 4.42
C ALA A 558 21.14 0.40 4.82
N LYS A 559 20.92 0.65 6.12
CA LYS A 559 19.61 1.02 6.66
C LYS A 559 18.94 2.21 5.97
N ARG A 560 19.74 3.14 5.45
CA ARG A 560 19.28 4.25 4.62
C ARG A 560 19.49 3.88 3.16
N LEU A 561 18.43 3.59 2.46
CA LEU A 561 18.46 3.09 1.07
C LEU A 561 19.12 4.04 0.09
N GLU A 562 18.97 5.35 0.30
CA GLU A 562 19.58 6.36 -0.54
C GLU A 562 21.12 6.37 -0.45
N GLU A 563 21.71 5.76 0.62
CA GLU A 563 23.13 5.63 0.83
C GLU A 563 23.63 4.32 0.22
N VAL A 564 24.12 4.40 -1.01
CA VAL A 564 24.74 3.26 -1.70
C VAL A 564 26.24 3.28 -1.47
N TRP A 565 26.75 2.28 -0.74
CA TRP A 565 28.15 2.16 -0.43
C TRP A 565 28.92 1.49 -1.57
N VAL A 566 30.02 2.11 -1.97
CA VAL A 566 30.95 1.61 -3.00
C VAL A 566 32.28 1.24 -2.35
N PRO A 567 32.98 0.19 -2.83
CA PRO A 567 34.25 -0.23 -2.25
C PRO A 567 35.29 0.91 -2.21
N SER A 568 36.00 1.00 -1.13
CA SER A 568 37.11 1.96 -0.93
C SER A 568 36.74 3.45 -0.92
N GLU A 569 35.46 3.79 -1.07
CA GLU A 569 34.99 5.18 -0.98
C GLU A 569 34.67 5.54 0.47
N PRO A 570 35.10 6.72 0.97
CA PRO A 570 34.83 7.15 2.34
C PRO A 570 33.38 7.55 2.56
N ASP A 571 32.70 8.01 1.52
CA ASP A 571 31.31 8.48 1.55
C ASP A 571 30.43 7.67 0.60
N PRO A 572 29.17 7.40 0.96
CA PRO A 572 28.22 6.69 0.08
C PRO A 572 27.80 7.56 -1.10
N VAL A 573 27.47 6.93 -2.21
CA VAL A 573 26.76 7.55 -3.33
C VAL A 573 25.32 7.78 -2.90
N ILE A 574 24.86 9.03 -2.96
CA ILE A 574 23.46 9.38 -2.62
C ILE A 574 22.60 9.35 -3.86
N MET A 575 21.70 8.37 -3.95
CA MET A 575 20.72 8.28 -5.02
C MET A 575 19.46 9.10 -4.68
N PRO A 576 18.85 9.80 -5.66
CA PRO A 576 17.57 10.46 -5.44
C PRO A 576 16.48 9.46 -5.03
N ARG A 577 15.70 9.77 -4.00
CA ARG A 577 14.65 8.88 -3.47
C ARG A 577 13.56 8.54 -4.48
N ASN A 578 13.31 9.44 -5.42
CA ASN A 578 12.34 9.27 -6.51
C ASN A 578 12.96 8.65 -7.77
N SER A 579 14.20 8.16 -7.73
CA SER A 579 14.81 7.51 -8.88
C SER A 579 14.31 6.08 -9.06
N ASP A 580 14.03 5.70 -10.29
CA ASP A 580 13.64 4.32 -10.62
C ASP A 580 14.74 3.31 -10.23
N GLY A 581 16.02 3.74 -10.29
CA GLY A 581 17.15 2.91 -9.85
C GLY A 581 17.11 2.57 -8.37
N LEU A 582 16.82 3.56 -7.50
CA LEU A 582 16.69 3.31 -6.08
C LEU A 582 15.51 2.39 -5.75
N TYR A 583 14.39 2.55 -6.43
CA TYR A 583 13.24 1.63 -6.28
C TYR A 583 13.57 0.20 -6.72
N LEU A 584 14.39 0.02 -7.76
CA LEU A 584 14.84 -1.31 -8.16
C LEU A 584 15.77 -1.92 -7.11
N LEU A 585 16.73 -1.17 -6.58
CA LEU A 585 17.63 -1.62 -5.51
C LEU A 585 16.86 -1.98 -4.23
N GLN A 586 15.86 -1.19 -3.85
CA GLN A 586 14.96 -1.52 -2.74
C GLN A 586 14.27 -2.88 -2.98
N ARG A 587 13.70 -3.08 -4.17
CA ARG A 587 13.04 -4.36 -4.50
C ARG A 587 13.98 -5.54 -4.43
N VAL A 588 15.21 -5.37 -4.87
CA VAL A 588 16.25 -6.40 -4.84
C VAL A 588 16.57 -6.77 -3.38
N ARG A 589 16.76 -5.78 -2.51
CA ARG A 589 17.01 -5.96 -1.08
C ARG A 589 15.81 -6.61 -0.37
N ASP A 590 14.61 -6.07 -0.59
CA ASP A 590 13.38 -6.57 0.04
C ASP A 590 13.10 -8.04 -0.35
N GLU A 591 13.41 -8.41 -1.58
CA GLU A 591 13.26 -9.79 -2.05
C GLU A 591 14.31 -10.72 -1.40
N ALA A 592 15.56 -10.26 -1.19
CA ALA A 592 16.57 -11.01 -0.45
C ALA A 592 16.13 -11.26 1.00
N HIS A 593 15.67 -10.22 1.67
CA HIS A 593 15.14 -10.29 3.03
C HIS A 593 13.89 -11.20 3.12
N ARG A 594 12.93 -11.05 2.20
CA ARG A 594 11.74 -11.92 2.10
C ARG A 594 12.12 -13.40 1.92
N PHE A 595 13.11 -13.67 1.07
CA PHE A 595 13.58 -15.03 0.80
C PHE A 595 14.25 -15.62 2.05
N ALA A 596 15.05 -14.84 2.78
CA ALA A 596 15.64 -15.22 4.05
C ALA A 596 14.58 -15.58 5.11
N ILE A 597 13.57 -14.70 5.32
CA ILE A 597 12.47 -14.96 6.27
C ILE A 597 11.69 -16.23 5.92
N SER A 598 11.46 -16.49 4.63
CA SER A 598 10.72 -17.69 4.19
C SER A 598 11.45 -18.99 4.58
N TYR A 599 12.78 -18.99 4.48
CA TYR A 599 13.63 -20.10 4.91
C TYR A 599 13.58 -20.33 6.43
N HIS A 600 13.67 -19.23 7.21
CA HIS A 600 13.56 -19.31 8.67
C HIS A 600 12.22 -19.91 9.12
N ARG A 601 11.11 -19.45 8.52
CA ARG A 601 9.79 -20.02 8.81
C ARG A 601 9.73 -21.51 8.49
N SER A 602 10.25 -21.93 7.35
CA SER A 602 10.31 -23.35 6.95
C SER A 602 11.18 -24.17 7.90
N LYS A 603 12.37 -23.66 8.28
CA LYS A 603 13.28 -24.36 9.20
C LYS A 603 12.71 -24.45 10.62
N ARG A 604 12.07 -23.37 11.12
CA ARG A 604 11.36 -23.36 12.41
C ARG A 604 10.20 -24.34 12.41
N SER A 605 9.39 -24.38 11.36
CA SER A 605 8.29 -25.35 11.23
C SER A 605 8.81 -26.78 11.25
N LYS A 606 9.91 -27.09 10.54
CA LYS A 606 10.54 -28.42 10.55
C LYS A 606 11.09 -28.80 11.93
N ARG A 607 11.75 -27.87 12.66
CA ARG A 607 12.22 -28.11 14.03
C ARG A 607 11.07 -28.32 15.01
N MET A 608 10.02 -27.53 14.95
CA MET A 608 8.82 -27.70 15.76
C MET A 608 8.16 -29.08 15.50
N THR A 609 8.11 -29.49 14.23
CA THR A 609 7.60 -30.81 13.84
C THR A 609 8.46 -31.93 14.44
N ALA A 610 9.78 -31.80 14.31
CA ALA A 610 10.70 -32.78 14.87
C ALA A 610 10.52 -32.89 16.41
N SER A 611 10.51 -31.74 17.09
CA SER A 611 10.37 -31.68 18.55
C SER A 611 9.01 -32.22 19.04
N ALA A 612 7.90 -31.92 18.37
CA ALA A 612 6.58 -32.46 18.73
C ALA A 612 6.50 -33.99 18.54
N LEU A 613 7.16 -34.51 17.49
CA LEU A 613 7.22 -35.94 17.22
C LEU A 613 8.26 -36.70 18.08
N ASP A 614 9.20 -35.97 18.72
CA ASP A 614 10.19 -36.56 19.63
C ASP A 614 9.54 -37.15 20.89
N SER A 615 8.40 -36.62 21.31
CA SER A 615 7.64 -37.09 22.47
C SER A 615 6.83 -38.39 22.21
N VAL A 616 6.69 -38.80 20.94
CA VAL A 616 5.86 -39.96 20.57
C VAL A 616 6.61 -41.26 20.81
N ARG A 617 6.16 -42.05 21.81
CA ARG A 617 6.72 -43.38 22.11
C ARG A 617 6.60 -44.30 20.91
N GLY A 618 7.71 -44.93 20.50
CA GLY A 618 7.74 -45.89 19.38
C GLY A 618 7.97 -45.25 18.00
N LEU A 619 8.10 -43.93 17.90
CA LEU A 619 8.40 -43.23 16.65
C LEU A 619 9.91 -42.96 16.55
N GLY A 620 10.70 -43.97 16.12
CA GLY A 620 12.15 -43.83 15.91
C GLY A 620 12.47 -42.81 14.78
N GLU A 621 13.73 -42.38 14.73
CA GLU A 621 14.19 -41.32 13.82
C GLU A 621 13.86 -41.58 12.34
N HIS A 622 13.96 -42.83 11.89
CA HIS A 622 13.67 -43.24 10.52
C HIS A 622 12.18 -43.07 10.16
N ARG A 623 11.27 -43.44 11.06
CA ARG A 623 9.81 -43.31 10.88
C ARG A 623 9.38 -41.87 10.95
N ARG A 624 9.98 -41.07 11.83
CA ARG A 624 9.78 -39.63 11.94
C ARG A 624 10.16 -38.90 10.64
N LYS A 625 11.33 -39.21 10.09
CA LYS A 625 11.80 -38.65 8.82
C LYS A 625 10.88 -39.03 7.66
N ALA A 626 10.38 -40.25 7.63
CA ALA A 626 9.40 -40.72 6.64
C ALA A 626 8.09 -39.91 6.71
N LEU A 627 7.52 -39.71 7.91
CA LEU A 627 6.32 -38.89 8.12
C LEU A 627 6.54 -37.43 7.66
N VAL A 628 7.62 -36.80 8.11
CA VAL A 628 7.93 -35.42 7.74
C VAL A 628 8.14 -35.27 6.23
N THR A 629 8.74 -36.25 5.58
CA THR A 629 8.96 -36.26 4.12
C THR A 629 7.65 -36.45 3.37
N HIS A 630 6.76 -37.35 3.85
CA HIS A 630 5.49 -37.65 3.19
C HIS A 630 4.49 -36.48 3.28
N PHE A 631 4.30 -35.92 4.46
CA PHE A 631 3.31 -34.84 4.68
C PHE A 631 3.86 -33.44 4.48
N GLY A 632 5.16 -33.23 4.47
CA GLY A 632 5.82 -31.94 4.20
C GLY A 632 5.65 -30.88 5.28
N SER A 633 4.57 -30.93 6.10
CA SER A 633 4.32 -29.96 7.18
C SER A 633 3.48 -30.55 8.34
N VAL A 634 3.64 -29.96 9.55
CA VAL A 634 2.81 -30.33 10.74
C VAL A 634 1.33 -30.08 10.48
N ALA A 635 1.01 -28.98 9.79
CA ALA A 635 -0.39 -28.65 9.54
C ALA A 635 -1.09 -29.70 8.68
N ARG A 636 -0.42 -30.21 7.65
CA ARG A 636 -0.94 -31.33 6.85
C ARG A 636 -1.00 -32.65 7.65
N LEU A 637 0.06 -32.93 8.43
CA LEU A 637 0.08 -34.13 9.28
C LEU A 637 -1.02 -34.07 10.35
N LYS A 638 -1.31 -32.91 10.92
CA LYS A 638 -2.39 -32.69 11.89
C LYS A 638 -3.79 -32.85 11.28
N GLN A 639 -3.95 -32.53 10.01
CA GLN A 639 -5.21 -32.65 9.27
C GLN A 639 -5.40 -34.04 8.62
N ALA A 640 -4.34 -34.85 8.58
CA ALA A 640 -4.38 -36.17 7.97
C ALA A 640 -5.16 -37.16 8.83
N GLY A 641 -5.92 -38.04 8.18
CA GLY A 641 -6.61 -39.12 8.83
C GLY A 641 -5.65 -40.26 9.28
N ILE A 642 -6.10 -41.11 10.23
CA ILE A 642 -5.31 -42.24 10.70
C ILE A 642 -4.91 -43.16 9.54
N GLU A 643 -5.80 -43.36 8.56
CA GLU A 643 -5.55 -44.17 7.36
C GLU A 643 -4.43 -43.60 6.48
N GLU A 644 -4.40 -42.29 6.28
CA GLU A 644 -3.36 -41.64 5.51
C GLU A 644 -1.99 -41.72 6.19
N ILE A 645 -1.97 -41.62 7.53
CA ILE A 645 -0.73 -41.75 8.32
C ILE A 645 -0.23 -43.19 8.33
N THR A 646 -1.10 -44.18 8.38
CA THR A 646 -0.73 -45.58 8.30
C THR A 646 -0.28 -46.03 6.89
N ALA A 647 -0.61 -45.28 5.86
CA ALA A 647 -0.08 -45.51 4.50
C ALA A 647 1.44 -45.29 4.41
N VAL A 648 2.04 -44.59 5.38
CA VAL A 648 3.49 -44.41 5.44
C VAL A 648 4.17 -45.69 5.93
N PRO A 649 5.13 -46.25 5.17
CA PRO A 649 5.77 -47.54 5.52
C PRO A 649 6.35 -47.54 6.94
N GLY A 650 5.96 -48.55 7.73
CA GLY A 650 6.44 -48.73 9.08
C GLY A 650 5.64 -48.01 10.19
N ILE A 651 4.53 -47.35 9.86
CA ILE A 651 3.64 -46.68 10.82
C ILE A 651 2.37 -47.50 10.99
N GLY A 652 2.13 -48.02 12.20
CA GLY A 652 0.88 -48.70 12.55
C GLY A 652 -0.17 -47.79 13.14
N ALA A 653 -1.43 -48.22 13.21
CA ALA A 653 -2.57 -47.45 13.69
C ALA A 653 -2.38 -46.88 15.12
N ALA A 654 -1.72 -47.62 16.02
CA ALA A 654 -1.39 -47.11 17.35
C ALA A 654 -0.40 -45.96 17.34
N THR A 655 0.64 -46.02 16.47
CA THR A 655 1.62 -44.97 16.30
C THR A 655 0.98 -43.76 15.62
N ALA A 656 0.10 -43.93 14.63
CA ALA A 656 -0.64 -42.88 13.96
C ALA A 656 -1.52 -42.09 14.94
N ARG A 657 -2.24 -42.79 15.85
CA ARG A 657 -3.01 -42.15 16.92
C ARG A 657 -2.13 -41.35 17.87
N ALA A 658 -1.03 -41.94 18.36
CA ALA A 658 -0.10 -41.23 19.24
C ALA A 658 0.54 -39.97 18.59
N VAL A 659 0.76 -40.01 17.28
CA VAL A 659 1.22 -38.86 16.50
C VAL A 659 0.17 -37.74 16.47
N LEU A 660 -1.09 -38.07 16.19
CA LEU A 660 -2.19 -37.09 16.17
C LEU A 660 -2.45 -36.50 17.55
N GLU A 661 -2.44 -37.31 18.61
CA GLU A 661 -2.55 -36.86 20.01
C GLU A 661 -1.40 -35.89 20.39
N ALA A 662 -0.17 -36.25 20.07
CA ALA A 662 1.00 -35.40 20.34
C ALA A 662 0.96 -34.05 19.58
N LEU A 663 0.29 -34.02 18.45
CA LEU A 663 0.07 -32.81 17.66
C LEU A 663 -1.19 -32.02 18.09
N GLY A 664 -1.97 -32.55 19.07
CA GLY A 664 -3.21 -31.89 19.52
C GLY A 664 -4.29 -31.86 18.44
N ALA A 665 -4.40 -32.92 17.64
CA ALA A 665 -5.51 -33.13 16.73
C ALA A 665 -6.66 -33.83 17.46
N ASP A 666 -7.91 -33.47 17.22
CA ASP A 666 -9.08 -34.20 17.70
C ASP A 666 -9.13 -35.54 17.02
N VAL A 667 -8.71 -36.58 17.74
CA VAL A 667 -8.86 -37.98 17.29
C VAL A 667 -10.25 -38.47 17.67
N PRO A 668 -11.12 -38.86 16.74
CA PRO A 668 -12.40 -39.47 17.08
C PRO A 668 -12.12 -40.71 17.93
N THR A 669 -12.55 -40.70 19.18
CA THR A 669 -12.59 -41.90 20.03
C THR A 669 -13.49 -42.89 19.35
N ALA A 670 -12.93 -44.05 18.94
CA ALA A 670 -13.72 -45.18 18.50
C ALA A 670 -14.70 -45.55 19.63
N ALA A 671 -15.97 -45.29 19.39
CA ALA A 671 -17.03 -45.77 20.26
C ALA A 671 -16.87 -47.27 20.45
N ALA A 672 -16.90 -47.72 21.71
CA ALA A 672 -16.90 -49.10 22.07
C ALA A 672 -18.02 -49.84 21.30
N VAL A 673 -17.65 -50.84 20.56
CA VAL A 673 -18.62 -51.78 19.99
C VAL A 673 -19.13 -52.59 21.15
N ASP A 674 -20.33 -52.23 21.63
CA ASP A 674 -21.08 -53.03 22.60
C ASP A 674 -21.38 -54.37 21.97
N SER A 675 -20.82 -55.43 22.58
CA SER A 675 -21.18 -56.85 22.37
C SER A 675 -22.46 -57.06 23.14
N ASP A 676 -23.61 -56.87 22.53
CA ASP A 676 -24.87 -57.58 22.98
C ASP A 676 -25.61 -58.05 21.73
N ALA A 677 -25.42 -59.29 21.42
CA ALA A 677 -26.25 -60.01 20.50
C ALA A 677 -27.43 -60.63 21.32
N PRO A 678 -28.69 -60.30 21.01
CA PRO A 678 -29.79 -61.06 21.53
C PRO A 678 -29.97 -62.36 20.72
N THR A 679 -29.91 -63.49 21.41
CA THR A 679 -30.36 -64.84 21.02
C THR A 679 -31.79 -64.79 20.50
N THR A 680 -31.98 -65.11 19.25
CA THR A 680 -33.29 -65.38 18.64
C THR A 680 -33.79 -66.72 19.07
N ASP A 681 -34.86 -66.69 19.84
CA ASP A 681 -35.70 -67.86 20.09
C ASP A 681 -36.77 -67.96 18.99
N ILE A 682 -36.86 -69.17 18.36
CA ILE A 682 -37.80 -69.53 17.31
C ILE A 682 -39.07 -70.01 17.97
N GLY A 683 -40.08 -69.15 17.98
CA GLY A 683 -41.46 -69.54 18.37
C GLY A 683 -42.42 -69.38 17.23
N ASN A 684 -42.81 -70.47 16.67
CA ASN A 684 -43.87 -70.71 15.69
C ASN A 684 -45.23 -70.26 16.26
N ASP A 685 -45.99 -69.42 15.65
CA ASP A 685 -47.44 -69.64 15.62
C ASP A 685 -48.14 -68.93 14.42
N GLN A 686 -49.04 -69.69 13.86
CA GLN A 686 -49.90 -69.41 12.73
C GLN A 686 -51.14 -68.55 13.15
N SER A 687 -51.64 -67.79 12.27
CA SER A 687 -53.05 -67.66 11.94
C SER A 687 -53.69 -66.29 11.94
N ARG A 688 -54.33 -66.10 10.82
CA ARG A 688 -55.61 -65.34 10.54
C ARG A 688 -55.59 -63.81 10.43
N VAL A 689 -55.72 -63.32 9.17
CA VAL A 689 -56.97 -62.97 8.44
C VAL A 689 -57.69 -61.71 8.95
N SER A 690 -57.89 -60.80 8.01
CA SER A 690 -58.97 -59.83 7.80
C SER A 690 -58.95 -58.48 8.55
N GLY A 691 -59.09 -57.46 7.71
CA GLY A 691 -59.57 -56.16 8.09
C GLY A 691 -58.88 -55.06 7.31
#